data_ee9d372c328403e537d536abaf539df6
#
_entry.id   ee9d372c328403e537d536abaf539df6
#
_cell.length_a   1.000
_cell.length_b   1.000
_cell.length_c   1.000
_cell.angle_alpha   90.00
_cell.angle_beta   90.00
_cell.angle_gamma   90.00
#
_symmetry.space_group_name_H-M   'P 1'
#
loop_
_entity.id
_entity.type
_entity.pdbx_description
1 polymer ?
#
loop_
_entity_poly.entity_id
_entity_poly.type
_entity_poly.pdbx_seq_one_letter_code
_entity_poly.pdbx_strand_id
1 'polypeptide(L)'
;MAHYLVIVESPAKVKTIKKFLGSSYTVAASQGHVRDLPKSSLGIDIEHDYEPKYITIRGKGDILAALRKEVKKSDKVYLATDPDREGEAISWHLAAALKLDEKKMRRITFNEITKNAVKASLKSPRDIDMNLVNAQQARRVLDRMVGYRISPLLWAKVKRGLSAGRVQSVALRLVADREDEINAFIPEEYWTLDAILKVKGEKRPLTAKFYGTDKKKLTIRSGEELKEILKKIENAEFKITDIKTGERIRKAPLPFTTSTLQQEAAKALNFGTQKTMRIAQQLYEGIDIKGNGTVGVITYLRTDSTRIADEADAAARDYISSAYGKEYTVAGSRNQNDSKKIQDAHEAIRPTDITRTPASLKDSLTRDQFRLYQLIWKRFVASRMAPARYEVISVKIGADMYCFTVSTSKVLFDGFHTVYTEADEEKEESNVLVGNLTMDSVLSREKFDPKQHFTQPPAHYTEASLVKELEELGIGRPSTYAPTISIILGRRYVIKEAKNLYITELGEVVNNMMKQSFPSIVDVNFTANMEGLLDMVAEGKVEWKEVIRNFYPDLDEAVRKAEKELESVKIEDEVTDVICEECGRNMVIKYGPHGKFLACPGFPECRNTKPYLEKIGVPCPMCGKEVVIRKTKKGRKYYGCENNPECEFMSWQKPSKEKCPECGGYMLEKGNKLVCADEKCGYVTVLDQKKQ
;
A
#
# COMPACT_ATOMS: atom_id res chain seq x y z
N MET A 1 42.68 -26.54 1.31
CA MET A 1 42.07 -25.34 0.67
C MET A 1 41.24 -24.62 1.70
N ALA A 2 41.31 -23.30 1.73
CA ALA A 2 40.51 -22.52 2.67
C ALA A 2 39.00 -22.73 2.39
N HIS A 3 38.24 -22.91 3.47
CA HIS A 3 36.82 -23.15 3.41
C HIS A 3 36.05 -21.99 4.06
N TYR A 4 35.07 -21.43 3.37
CA TYR A 4 34.32 -20.25 3.78
C TYR A 4 32.85 -20.57 4.00
N LEU A 5 32.26 -20.09 5.09
CA LEU A 5 30.83 -20.18 5.34
C LEU A 5 30.17 -18.82 5.09
N VAL A 6 29.11 -18.80 4.27
CA VAL A 6 28.26 -17.62 4.07
C VAL A 6 26.89 -17.89 4.70
N ILE A 7 26.49 -17.11 5.69
CA ILE A 7 25.20 -17.25 6.36
C ILE A 7 24.27 -16.15 5.87
N VAL A 8 23.15 -16.55 5.29
CA VAL A 8 22.06 -15.67 4.83
C VAL A 8 20.81 -15.89 5.68
N GLU A 9 19.79 -15.04 5.54
CA GLU A 9 18.59 -15.16 6.36
C GLU A 9 17.51 -16.09 5.79
N SER A 10 17.51 -16.37 4.48
CA SER A 10 16.45 -17.20 3.87
C SER A 10 16.99 -18.35 3.04
N PRO A 11 16.27 -19.51 2.97
CA PRO A 11 16.63 -20.61 2.09
C PRO A 11 16.62 -20.26 0.59
N ALA A 12 15.78 -19.30 0.19
CA ALA A 12 15.73 -18.83 -1.19
C ALA A 12 17.07 -18.18 -1.60
N LYS A 13 17.63 -17.33 -0.73
CA LYS A 13 18.96 -16.72 -0.95
C LYS A 13 20.08 -17.77 -1.02
N VAL A 14 20.01 -18.84 -0.21
CA VAL A 14 20.98 -19.95 -0.30
C VAL A 14 21.01 -20.51 -1.72
N LYS A 15 19.84 -20.83 -2.28
CA LYS A 15 19.70 -21.38 -3.63
C LYS A 15 20.34 -20.49 -4.69
N THR A 16 20.15 -19.18 -4.55
CA THR A 16 20.66 -18.18 -5.50
C THR A 16 22.16 -17.96 -5.34
N ILE A 17 22.62 -17.66 -4.12
CA ILE A 17 24.01 -17.26 -3.86
C ILE A 17 24.97 -18.42 -4.03
N LYS A 18 24.57 -19.65 -3.66
CA LYS A 18 25.42 -20.85 -3.85
C LYS A 18 25.85 -21.04 -5.31
N LYS A 19 25.02 -20.67 -6.28
CA LYS A 19 25.36 -20.76 -7.72
C LYS A 19 26.42 -19.75 -8.17
N PHE A 20 26.58 -18.64 -7.43
CA PHE A 20 27.54 -17.59 -7.76
C PHE A 20 28.93 -17.85 -7.18
N LEU A 21 29.01 -18.69 -6.13
CA LEU A 21 30.20 -18.96 -5.37
C LEU A 21 30.76 -20.34 -5.77
N GLY A 22 32.07 -20.48 -5.69
CA GLY A 22 32.75 -21.73 -5.99
C GLY A 22 32.68 -22.78 -4.86
N SER A 23 33.29 -23.92 -5.07
CA SER A 23 33.31 -25.08 -4.14
C SER A 23 33.93 -24.79 -2.77
N SER A 24 34.76 -23.75 -2.67
CA SER A 24 35.34 -23.29 -1.38
C SER A 24 34.34 -22.62 -0.45
N TYR A 25 33.10 -22.36 -0.91
CA TYR A 25 32.08 -21.70 -0.13
C TYR A 25 30.91 -22.64 0.19
N THR A 26 30.58 -22.72 1.47
CA THR A 26 29.30 -23.28 1.92
C THR A 26 28.32 -22.09 2.18
N VAL A 27 27.10 -22.20 1.68
CA VAL A 27 26.04 -21.18 1.94
C VAL A 27 24.96 -21.85 2.76
N ALA A 28 24.60 -21.23 3.90
CA ALA A 28 23.58 -21.75 4.82
C ALA A 28 22.61 -20.62 5.24
N ALA A 29 21.40 -20.97 5.69
CA ALA A 29 20.38 -20.02 6.12
C ALA A 29 20.10 -20.09 7.62
N SER A 30 19.94 -18.93 8.26
CA SER A 30 19.44 -18.78 9.63
C SER A 30 17.91 -18.90 9.74
N GLN A 31 17.22 -18.75 8.62
CA GLN A 31 15.75 -18.65 8.54
C GLN A 31 15.19 -17.52 9.40
N GLY A 32 15.78 -16.32 9.29
CA GLY A 32 15.45 -15.13 10.07
C GLY A 32 16.20 -15.06 11.41
N HIS A 33 15.60 -14.34 12.38
CA HIS A 33 16.17 -14.22 13.73
C HIS A 33 16.33 -15.56 14.43
N VAL A 34 17.43 -15.73 15.17
CA VAL A 34 17.72 -16.93 15.97
C VAL A 34 17.58 -16.65 17.47
N ARG A 35 17.62 -15.38 17.89
CA ARG A 35 17.41 -14.92 19.28
C ARG A 35 16.34 -13.80 19.27
N ASP A 36 15.58 -13.74 20.34
CA ASP A 36 14.61 -12.68 20.59
C ASP A 36 14.35 -12.56 22.10
N LEU A 37 13.61 -11.52 22.51
CA LEU A 37 13.12 -11.39 23.88
C LEU A 37 12.13 -12.52 24.21
N PRO A 38 12.06 -12.98 25.48
CA PRO A 38 11.11 -14.00 25.91
C PRO A 38 9.66 -13.60 25.61
N LYS A 39 8.82 -14.57 25.19
CA LYS A 39 7.39 -14.28 24.92
C LYS A 39 6.56 -14.16 26.20
N SER A 40 6.93 -14.83 27.26
CA SER A 40 6.19 -14.93 28.53
C SER A 40 6.52 -13.87 29.57
N SER A 41 7.53 -13.05 29.31
CA SER A 41 7.96 -11.96 30.22
C SER A 41 8.35 -10.71 29.42
N LEU A 42 8.50 -9.60 30.10
CA LEU A 42 8.98 -8.36 29.46
C LEU A 42 10.35 -8.57 28.79
N GLY A 43 11.24 -9.32 29.45
CA GLY A 43 12.56 -9.67 28.93
C GLY A 43 13.53 -8.49 28.90
N ILE A 44 13.27 -7.46 29.68
CA ILE A 44 14.07 -6.25 29.79
C ILE A 44 14.30 -6.00 31.26
N ASP A 45 15.54 -5.81 31.67
CA ASP A 45 15.94 -5.53 33.06
C ASP A 45 15.92 -4.05 33.31
N ILE A 46 14.84 -3.56 33.93
CA ILE A 46 14.61 -2.13 34.17
C ILE A 46 15.60 -1.58 35.17
N GLU A 47 15.95 -2.38 36.22
CA GLU A 47 16.84 -1.97 37.30
C GLU A 47 18.30 -1.90 36.84
N HIS A 48 18.68 -2.70 35.83
CA HIS A 48 20.02 -2.72 35.25
C HIS A 48 20.02 -2.03 33.89
N ASP A 49 19.57 -0.79 33.84
CA ASP A 49 19.66 0.10 32.70
C ASP A 49 19.04 -0.48 31.42
N TYR A 50 17.85 -1.07 31.57
CA TYR A 50 17.04 -1.62 30.48
C TYR A 50 17.73 -2.69 29.65
N GLU A 51 18.62 -3.47 30.25
CA GLU A 51 19.35 -4.50 29.55
C GLU A 51 18.41 -5.60 28.99
N PRO A 52 18.42 -5.87 27.66
CA PRO A 52 17.54 -6.87 27.08
C PRO A 52 18.09 -8.30 27.29
N LYS A 53 17.24 -9.20 27.79
CA LYS A 53 17.55 -10.61 28.03
C LYS A 53 17.16 -11.46 26.80
N TYR A 54 18.05 -11.55 25.81
CA TYR A 54 17.83 -12.33 24.62
C TYR A 54 17.96 -13.85 24.86
N ILE A 55 16.97 -14.60 24.38
CA ILE A 55 16.96 -16.07 24.42
C ILE A 55 16.92 -16.65 23.00
N THR A 56 17.34 -17.89 22.85
CA THR A 56 17.15 -18.62 21.58
C THR A 56 15.66 -18.81 21.30
N ILE A 57 15.23 -18.46 20.10
CA ILE A 57 13.85 -18.66 19.66
C ILE A 57 13.51 -20.16 19.63
N ARG A 58 12.38 -20.55 20.20
CA ARG A 58 11.90 -21.94 20.17
C ARG A 58 11.82 -22.46 18.73
N GLY A 59 12.38 -23.62 18.47
CA GLY A 59 12.47 -24.24 17.14
C GLY A 59 13.70 -23.85 16.33
N LYS A 60 14.59 -22.99 16.86
CA LYS A 60 15.85 -22.62 16.17
C LYS A 60 17.05 -23.46 16.62
N GLY A 61 16.90 -24.37 17.57
CA GLY A 61 17.96 -25.19 18.11
C GLY A 61 18.69 -26.01 17.04
N ASP A 62 17.94 -26.70 16.20
CA ASP A 62 18.49 -27.58 15.13
C ASP A 62 19.22 -26.76 14.06
N ILE A 63 18.70 -25.60 13.70
CA ILE A 63 19.33 -24.67 12.75
C ILE A 63 20.67 -24.21 13.32
N LEU A 64 20.69 -23.76 14.58
CA LEU A 64 21.93 -23.34 15.24
C LEU A 64 22.93 -24.50 15.39
N ALA A 65 22.46 -25.72 15.68
CA ALA A 65 23.33 -26.91 15.74
C ALA A 65 23.96 -27.21 14.38
N ALA A 66 23.19 -27.15 13.29
CA ALA A 66 23.69 -27.32 11.93
C ALA A 66 24.72 -26.23 11.58
N LEU A 67 24.40 -24.96 11.85
CA LEU A 67 25.31 -23.83 11.59
C LEU A 67 26.62 -23.97 12.39
N ARG A 68 26.57 -24.39 13.67
CA ARG A 68 27.80 -24.63 14.48
C ARG A 68 28.70 -25.73 13.88
N LYS A 69 28.14 -26.77 13.27
CA LYS A 69 28.91 -27.76 12.57
C LYS A 69 29.67 -27.20 11.37
N GLU A 70 29.01 -26.33 10.61
CA GLU A 70 29.65 -25.68 9.46
C GLU A 70 30.67 -24.62 9.89
N VAL A 71 30.40 -23.83 10.94
CA VAL A 71 31.36 -22.86 11.52
C VAL A 71 32.69 -23.58 11.93
N LYS A 72 32.60 -24.77 12.54
CA LYS A 72 33.78 -25.52 12.95
C LYS A 72 34.67 -25.94 11.78
N LYS A 73 34.07 -26.18 10.60
CA LYS A 73 34.78 -26.60 9.38
C LYS A 73 35.33 -25.42 8.57
N SER A 74 34.93 -24.19 8.92
CA SER A 74 35.20 -23.00 8.12
C SER A 74 36.36 -22.19 8.71
N ASP A 75 37.22 -21.69 7.85
CA ASP A 75 38.31 -20.77 8.21
C ASP A 75 37.79 -19.35 8.44
N LYS A 76 36.72 -18.97 7.71
CA LYS A 76 36.07 -17.65 7.81
C LYS A 76 34.55 -17.76 7.65
N VAL A 77 33.83 -16.92 8.36
CA VAL A 77 32.36 -16.83 8.33
C VAL A 77 31.95 -15.45 7.84
N TYR A 78 31.18 -15.43 6.78
CA TYR A 78 30.57 -14.21 6.25
C TYR A 78 29.08 -14.16 6.63
N LEU A 79 28.66 -13.08 7.30
CA LEU A 79 27.28 -12.79 7.64
C LEU A 79 26.69 -11.93 6.51
N ALA A 80 25.82 -12.50 5.70
CA ALA A 80 25.32 -11.95 4.46
C ALA A 80 23.79 -11.73 4.49
N THR A 81 23.29 -11.20 5.61
CA THR A 81 21.89 -10.80 5.78
C THR A 81 21.60 -9.48 5.07
N ASP A 82 20.32 -9.08 4.98
CA ASP A 82 19.90 -7.87 4.26
C ASP A 82 20.65 -6.60 4.71
N PRO A 83 20.71 -5.58 3.85
CA PRO A 83 21.50 -4.36 4.12
C PRO A 83 20.74 -3.34 5.00
N ASP A 84 19.74 -3.76 5.76
CA ASP A 84 19.00 -2.91 6.69
C ASP A 84 19.36 -3.19 8.17
N ARG A 85 18.81 -2.36 9.10
CA ARG A 85 19.03 -2.52 10.55
C ARG A 85 18.57 -3.88 11.09
N GLU A 86 17.54 -4.49 10.45
CA GLU A 86 17.06 -5.81 10.84
C GLU A 86 18.07 -6.91 10.46
N GLY A 87 18.64 -6.83 9.24
CA GLY A 87 19.70 -7.74 8.80
C GLY A 87 20.96 -7.59 9.64
N GLU A 88 21.31 -6.37 10.06
CA GLU A 88 22.45 -6.13 10.94
C GLU A 88 22.24 -6.78 12.30
N ALA A 89 21.04 -6.64 12.90
CA ALA A 89 20.69 -7.29 14.17
C ALA A 89 20.66 -8.83 14.04
N ILE A 90 20.16 -9.39 12.92
CA ILE A 90 20.23 -10.84 12.66
C ILE A 90 21.68 -11.30 12.67
N SER A 91 22.58 -10.58 11.99
CA SER A 91 24.01 -10.87 11.96
C SER A 91 24.62 -10.86 13.37
N TRP A 92 24.34 -9.83 14.17
CA TRP A 92 24.79 -9.71 15.56
C TRP A 92 24.25 -10.84 16.44
N HIS A 93 22.98 -11.20 16.32
CA HIS A 93 22.39 -12.32 17.03
C HIS A 93 23.00 -13.67 16.64
N LEU A 94 23.33 -13.85 15.36
CA LEU A 94 24.04 -15.05 14.87
C LEU A 94 25.44 -15.14 15.45
N ALA A 95 26.20 -14.04 15.43
CA ALA A 95 27.54 -13.98 16.01
C ALA A 95 27.53 -14.41 17.48
N ALA A 96 26.61 -13.87 18.28
CA ALA A 96 26.46 -14.21 19.68
C ALA A 96 26.00 -15.67 19.91
N ALA A 97 24.98 -16.15 19.16
CA ALA A 97 24.42 -17.49 19.31
C ALA A 97 25.40 -18.60 18.86
N LEU A 98 26.22 -18.32 17.87
CA LEU A 98 27.23 -19.25 17.33
C LEU A 98 28.58 -19.09 18.04
N LYS A 99 28.75 -18.07 18.91
CA LYS A 99 30.01 -17.72 19.60
C LYS A 99 31.15 -17.54 18.58
N LEU A 100 30.91 -16.72 17.56
CA LEU A 100 31.87 -16.45 16.51
C LEU A 100 33.03 -15.60 17.03
N ASP A 101 34.25 -16.00 16.64
CA ASP A 101 35.44 -15.19 16.87
C ASP A 101 35.45 -14.00 15.90
N GLU A 102 35.64 -12.78 16.40
CA GLU A 102 35.71 -11.56 15.62
C GLU A 102 36.74 -11.58 14.50
N LYS A 103 37.84 -12.31 14.70
CA LYS A 103 38.91 -12.48 13.69
C LYS A 103 38.42 -13.34 12.52
N LYS A 104 37.53 -14.30 12.77
CA LYS A 104 36.97 -15.20 11.76
C LYS A 104 35.70 -14.67 11.10
N MET A 105 35.01 -13.73 11.71
CA MET A 105 33.71 -13.19 11.28
C MET A 105 33.89 -11.92 10.47
N ARG A 106 33.11 -11.79 9.40
CA ARG A 106 32.96 -10.52 8.66
C ARG A 106 31.52 -10.36 8.18
N ARG A 107 31.09 -9.14 8.09
CA ARG A 107 29.81 -8.73 7.52
C ARG A 107 29.98 -8.38 6.05
N ILE A 108 29.07 -8.85 5.19
CA ILE A 108 28.96 -8.44 3.79
C ILE A 108 27.52 -8.02 3.49
N THR A 109 27.36 -6.97 2.71
CA THR A 109 26.06 -6.43 2.31
C THR A 109 26.05 -6.20 0.80
N PHE A 110 24.88 -6.34 0.19
CA PHE A 110 24.64 -6.07 -1.23
C PHE A 110 23.18 -5.67 -1.43
N ASN A 111 22.96 -4.70 -2.31
CA ASN A 111 21.63 -4.17 -2.62
C ASN A 111 20.90 -5.03 -3.67
N GLU A 112 21.59 -5.95 -4.33
CA GLU A 112 21.04 -6.86 -5.33
C GLU A 112 21.70 -8.22 -5.28
N ILE A 113 20.93 -9.28 -5.54
CA ILE A 113 21.44 -10.65 -5.51
C ILE A 113 21.84 -11.08 -6.94
N THR A 114 22.93 -10.47 -7.39
CA THR A 114 23.60 -10.79 -8.67
C THR A 114 24.99 -11.36 -8.41
N LYS A 115 25.53 -12.08 -9.40
CA LYS A 115 26.88 -12.67 -9.30
C LYS A 115 27.95 -11.59 -9.05
N ASN A 116 27.82 -10.45 -9.70
CA ASN A 116 28.80 -9.35 -9.60
C ASN A 116 28.71 -8.67 -8.22
N ALA A 117 27.52 -8.32 -7.76
CA ALA A 117 27.32 -7.68 -6.46
C ALA A 117 27.80 -8.57 -5.30
N VAL A 118 27.43 -9.86 -5.31
CA VAL A 118 27.88 -10.82 -4.28
C VAL A 118 29.40 -11.01 -4.29
N LYS A 119 30.02 -11.10 -5.46
CA LYS A 119 31.50 -11.21 -5.55
C LYS A 119 32.21 -9.92 -5.14
N ALA A 120 31.64 -8.77 -5.45
CA ALA A 120 32.18 -7.47 -5.04
C ALA A 120 32.13 -7.30 -3.52
N SER A 121 31.01 -7.68 -2.88
CA SER A 121 30.86 -7.60 -1.42
C SER A 121 31.84 -8.48 -0.65
N LEU A 122 32.22 -9.63 -1.20
CA LEU A 122 33.25 -10.50 -0.63
C LEU A 122 34.67 -9.90 -0.67
N LYS A 123 34.90 -8.93 -1.57
CA LYS A 123 36.20 -8.21 -1.65
C LYS A 123 36.29 -7.05 -0.65
N SER A 124 35.15 -6.55 -0.19
CA SER A 124 35.06 -5.40 0.71
C SER A 124 34.21 -5.74 1.96
N PRO A 125 34.62 -6.77 2.74
CA PRO A 125 33.91 -7.14 3.96
C PRO A 125 34.18 -6.11 5.06
N ARG A 126 33.19 -5.89 5.95
CA ARG A 126 33.28 -5.00 7.10
C ARG A 126 32.95 -5.69 8.42
N ASP A 127 33.09 -5.01 9.51
CA ASP A 127 32.58 -5.45 10.79
C ASP A 127 31.05 -5.18 10.90
N ILE A 128 30.42 -5.75 11.92
CA ILE A 128 29.02 -5.46 12.23
C ILE A 128 28.92 -3.99 12.68
N ASP A 129 27.96 -3.27 12.11
CA ASP A 129 27.65 -1.89 12.49
C ASP A 129 26.79 -1.87 13.75
N MET A 130 27.43 -1.56 14.88
CA MET A 130 26.75 -1.54 16.18
C MET A 130 25.74 -0.41 16.32
N ASN A 131 25.83 0.67 15.54
CA ASN A 131 24.82 1.74 15.56
C ASN A 131 23.51 1.23 14.94
N LEU A 132 23.57 0.51 13.83
CA LEU A 132 22.40 -0.14 13.23
C LEU A 132 21.81 -1.22 14.16
N VAL A 133 22.65 -2.03 14.81
CA VAL A 133 22.22 -2.99 15.83
C VAL A 133 21.51 -2.30 16.97
N ASN A 134 22.07 -1.21 17.50
CA ASN A 134 21.50 -0.46 18.60
C ASN A 134 20.18 0.21 18.22
N ALA A 135 20.05 0.71 17.00
CA ALA A 135 18.77 1.27 16.50
C ALA A 135 17.68 0.19 16.42
N GLN A 136 18.04 -1.02 16.00
CA GLN A 136 17.09 -2.14 15.99
C GLN A 136 16.74 -2.59 17.41
N GLN A 137 17.73 -2.67 18.33
CA GLN A 137 17.51 -2.98 19.73
C GLN A 137 16.58 -1.97 20.40
N ALA A 138 16.85 -0.66 20.19
CA ALA A 138 15.99 0.41 20.72
C ALA A 138 14.53 0.23 20.24
N ARG A 139 14.34 0.06 18.95
CA ARG A 139 12.99 -0.21 18.38
C ARG A 139 12.37 -1.43 19.03
N ARG A 140 13.09 -2.54 19.10
CA ARG A 140 12.58 -3.80 19.66
C ARG A 140 12.19 -3.68 21.12
N VAL A 141 13.00 -2.97 21.92
CA VAL A 141 12.76 -2.70 23.34
C VAL A 141 11.54 -1.80 23.52
N LEU A 142 11.46 -0.68 22.79
CA LEU A 142 10.31 0.24 22.82
C LEU A 142 9.00 -0.47 22.46
N ASP A 143 8.97 -1.20 21.35
CA ASP A 143 7.78 -1.91 20.89
C ASP A 143 7.40 -3.05 21.86
N ARG A 144 8.39 -3.67 22.53
CA ARG A 144 8.15 -4.65 23.58
C ARG A 144 7.52 -3.99 24.83
N MET A 145 8.06 -2.85 25.27
CA MET A 145 7.54 -2.14 26.45
C MET A 145 6.09 -1.71 26.22
N VAL A 146 5.80 -1.05 25.11
CA VAL A 146 4.43 -0.62 24.76
C VAL A 146 3.49 -1.83 24.65
N GLY A 147 3.87 -2.83 23.84
CA GLY A 147 3.02 -3.98 23.60
C GLY A 147 2.77 -4.84 24.85
N TYR A 148 3.79 -5.05 25.67
CA TYR A 148 3.71 -5.90 26.86
C TYR A 148 3.00 -5.21 28.03
N ARG A 149 3.10 -3.87 28.13
CA ARG A 149 2.43 -3.10 29.19
C ARG A 149 0.98 -2.78 28.87
N ILE A 150 0.67 -2.39 27.64
CA ILE A 150 -0.69 -1.95 27.26
C ILE A 150 -1.58 -3.12 26.83
N SER A 151 -1.07 -4.13 26.11
CA SER A 151 -1.94 -5.22 25.60
C SER A 151 -2.65 -6.01 26.70
N PRO A 152 -2.04 -6.35 27.85
CA PRO A 152 -2.74 -6.99 28.96
C PRO A 152 -3.89 -6.15 29.52
N LEU A 153 -3.72 -4.82 29.55
CA LEU A 153 -4.77 -3.90 29.96
C LEU A 153 -5.99 -3.96 29.02
N LEU A 154 -5.73 -3.97 27.71
CA LEU A 154 -6.80 -4.17 26.72
C LEU A 154 -7.48 -5.55 26.90
N TRP A 155 -6.75 -6.59 27.31
CA TRP A 155 -7.35 -7.90 27.56
C TRP A 155 -8.23 -7.91 28.79
N ALA A 156 -7.84 -7.20 29.83
CA ALA A 156 -8.61 -7.12 31.06
C ALA A 156 -9.86 -6.25 30.91
N LYS A 157 -9.76 -5.17 30.13
CA LYS A 157 -10.81 -4.15 30.04
C LYS A 157 -11.75 -4.32 28.84
N VAL A 158 -11.33 -4.99 27.77
CA VAL A 158 -12.11 -5.17 26.53
C VAL A 158 -12.22 -6.65 26.17
N LYS A 159 -11.14 -7.25 25.62
CA LYS A 159 -11.17 -8.64 25.15
C LYS A 159 -9.75 -9.20 24.98
N ARG A 160 -9.59 -10.50 25.31
CA ARG A 160 -8.32 -11.22 25.06
C ARG A 160 -7.95 -11.23 23.57
N GLY A 161 -6.65 -11.16 23.30
CA GLY A 161 -6.07 -11.23 21.95
C GLY A 161 -5.92 -9.88 21.24
N LEU A 162 -6.29 -8.77 21.88
CA LEU A 162 -6.02 -7.42 21.38
C LEU A 162 -4.54 -7.07 21.56
N SER A 163 -4.07 -6.08 20.83
CA SER A 163 -2.70 -5.57 20.98
C SER A 163 -2.64 -4.06 20.75
N ALA A 164 -1.76 -3.41 21.49
CA ALA A 164 -1.35 -2.04 21.24
C ALA A 164 0.11 -2.01 20.79
N GLY A 165 0.48 -0.99 20.06
CA GLY A 165 1.85 -0.72 19.62
C GLY A 165 1.94 0.68 19.06
N ARG A 166 3.10 1.32 19.11
CA ARG A 166 3.28 2.73 18.73
C ARG A 166 2.70 3.01 17.33
N VAL A 167 3.28 2.43 16.31
CA VAL A 167 2.87 2.70 14.91
C VAL A 167 1.46 2.19 14.61
N GLN A 168 1.08 1.00 15.13
CA GLN A 168 -0.25 0.45 14.86
C GLN A 168 -1.38 1.27 15.49
N SER A 169 -1.17 1.83 16.68
CA SER A 169 -2.19 2.63 17.37
C SER A 169 -2.39 3.99 16.69
N VAL A 170 -1.30 4.60 16.18
CA VAL A 170 -1.42 5.81 15.37
C VAL A 170 -2.10 5.52 14.03
N ALA A 171 -1.77 4.43 13.36
CA ALA A 171 -2.45 4.05 12.12
C ALA A 171 -3.95 3.81 12.33
N LEU A 172 -4.35 3.21 13.47
CA LEU A 172 -5.75 3.06 13.85
C LEU A 172 -6.41 4.43 14.09
N ARG A 173 -5.73 5.32 14.82
CA ARG A 173 -6.20 6.68 15.08
C ARG A 173 -6.46 7.44 13.78
N LEU A 174 -5.55 7.40 12.80
CA LEU A 174 -5.74 8.06 11.51
C LEU A 174 -7.02 7.58 10.80
N VAL A 175 -7.29 6.27 10.84
CA VAL A 175 -8.53 5.72 10.25
C VAL A 175 -9.76 6.20 11.03
N ALA A 176 -9.68 6.25 12.38
CA ALA A 176 -10.78 6.73 13.23
C ALA A 176 -11.06 8.22 13.01
N ASP A 177 -10.00 9.06 13.04
CA ASP A 177 -10.13 10.50 12.84
C ASP A 177 -10.70 10.82 11.44
N ARG A 178 -10.36 10.01 10.41
CA ARG A 178 -10.96 10.12 9.07
C ARG A 178 -12.45 9.75 9.05
N GLU A 179 -12.86 8.76 9.80
CA GLU A 179 -14.28 8.41 9.96
C GLU A 179 -15.05 9.55 10.64
N ASP A 180 -14.47 10.15 11.69
CA ASP A 180 -15.03 11.32 12.38
C ASP A 180 -15.17 12.52 11.41
N GLU A 181 -14.15 12.79 10.59
CA GLU A 181 -14.20 13.83 9.55
C GLU A 181 -15.33 13.58 8.53
N ILE A 182 -15.51 12.34 8.09
CA ILE A 182 -16.54 11.95 7.14
C ILE A 182 -17.93 12.14 7.76
N ASN A 183 -18.12 11.67 9.01
CA ASN A 183 -19.39 11.72 9.72
C ASN A 183 -19.79 13.17 10.10
N ALA A 184 -18.82 14.02 10.39
CA ALA A 184 -19.03 15.43 10.71
C ALA A 184 -19.18 16.32 9.46
N PHE A 185 -18.95 15.78 8.25
CA PHE A 185 -18.94 16.57 7.03
C PHE A 185 -20.34 17.05 6.67
N ILE A 186 -20.46 18.33 6.39
CA ILE A 186 -21.68 18.97 5.91
C ILE A 186 -21.49 19.35 4.45
N PRO A 187 -22.25 18.75 3.51
CA PRO A 187 -22.16 19.09 2.10
C PRO A 187 -22.57 20.54 1.84
N GLU A 188 -21.72 21.27 1.14
CA GLU A 188 -22.01 22.64 0.67
C GLU A 188 -22.41 22.60 -0.79
N GLU A 189 -23.48 23.32 -1.13
CA GLU A 189 -23.96 23.46 -2.50
C GLU A 189 -23.02 24.38 -3.29
N TYR A 190 -22.75 23.99 -4.54
CA TYR A 190 -22.14 24.86 -5.54
C TYR A 190 -22.63 24.50 -6.93
N TRP A 191 -22.48 25.43 -7.86
CA TRP A 191 -22.92 25.26 -9.23
C TRP A 191 -21.74 25.42 -10.19
N THR A 192 -21.77 24.65 -11.28
CA THR A 192 -20.95 24.88 -12.46
C THR A 192 -21.85 25.33 -13.59
N LEU A 193 -21.32 26.20 -14.45
CA LEU A 193 -22.04 26.71 -15.61
C LEU A 193 -21.13 26.53 -16.84
N ASP A 194 -21.57 25.72 -17.76
CA ASP A 194 -20.94 25.58 -19.07
C ASP A 194 -21.73 26.35 -20.12
N ALA A 195 -21.06 27.12 -20.96
CA ALA A 195 -21.62 27.71 -22.16
C ALA A 195 -21.31 26.84 -23.36
N ILE A 196 -22.33 26.32 -24.01
CA ILE A 196 -22.21 25.59 -25.28
C ILE A 196 -22.28 26.61 -26.41
N LEU A 197 -21.16 26.80 -27.10
CA LEU A 197 -20.99 27.83 -28.12
C LEU A 197 -20.79 27.19 -29.49
N LYS A 198 -21.46 27.73 -30.48
CA LYS A 198 -21.26 27.39 -31.88
C LYS A 198 -20.20 28.31 -32.48
N VAL A 199 -19.17 27.75 -33.05
CA VAL A 199 -18.10 28.48 -33.75
C VAL A 199 -18.45 28.51 -35.24
N LYS A 200 -18.44 29.70 -35.85
CA LYS A 200 -18.76 29.83 -37.27
C LYS A 200 -17.79 29.05 -38.14
N GLY A 201 -18.30 28.17 -38.98
CA GLY A 201 -17.49 27.31 -39.84
C GLY A 201 -17.18 25.93 -39.26
N GLU A 202 -17.48 25.69 -37.98
CA GLU A 202 -17.20 24.42 -37.29
C GLU A 202 -18.50 23.62 -37.07
N LYS A 203 -18.38 22.28 -37.16
CA LYS A 203 -19.52 21.38 -36.99
C LYS A 203 -19.79 21.00 -35.52
N ARG A 204 -18.74 21.04 -34.69
CA ARG A 204 -18.83 20.66 -33.27
C ARG A 204 -18.97 21.91 -32.40
N PRO A 205 -19.81 21.87 -31.37
CA PRO A 205 -19.89 22.97 -30.43
C PRO A 205 -18.65 23.02 -29.53
N LEU A 206 -18.34 24.22 -29.06
CA LEU A 206 -17.29 24.52 -28.07
C LEU A 206 -17.94 24.61 -26.70
N THR A 207 -17.44 23.84 -25.73
CA THR A 207 -17.88 23.92 -24.33
C THR A 207 -16.90 24.79 -23.55
N ALA A 208 -17.37 25.96 -23.11
CA ALA A 208 -16.56 26.89 -22.31
C ALA A 208 -17.10 26.91 -20.86
N LYS A 209 -16.20 26.80 -19.90
CA LYS A 209 -16.53 26.74 -18.46
C LYS A 209 -16.55 28.16 -17.87
N PHE A 210 -17.55 28.46 -17.08
CA PHE A 210 -17.63 29.73 -16.33
C PHE A 210 -16.39 29.88 -15.44
N TYR A 211 -15.77 31.02 -15.52
CA TYR A 211 -14.58 31.36 -14.73
C TYR A 211 -14.92 32.37 -13.61
N GLY A 212 -15.74 33.33 -13.92
CA GLY A 212 -16.07 34.44 -13.04
C GLY A 212 -16.03 35.76 -13.80
N THR A 213 -15.25 36.71 -13.32
CA THR A 213 -14.96 37.95 -14.05
C THR A 213 -13.60 37.88 -14.69
N ASP A 214 -13.22 38.80 -15.55
CA ASP A 214 -11.90 38.82 -16.18
C ASP A 214 -10.76 38.87 -15.14
N LYS A 215 -10.97 39.48 -13.98
CA LYS A 215 -9.98 39.67 -12.92
C LYS A 215 -10.04 38.65 -11.81
N LYS A 216 -11.19 37.97 -11.59
CA LYS A 216 -11.39 37.10 -10.42
C LYS A 216 -12.21 35.85 -10.76
N LYS A 217 -11.66 34.70 -10.37
CA LYS A 217 -12.41 33.44 -10.38
C LYS A 217 -13.54 33.51 -9.35
N LEU A 218 -14.76 33.14 -9.75
CA LEU A 218 -15.94 33.10 -8.90
C LEU A 218 -16.44 31.64 -8.79
N THR A 219 -16.92 31.30 -7.61
CA THR A 219 -17.67 30.07 -7.37
C THR A 219 -19.12 30.41 -7.18
N ILE A 220 -20.01 29.80 -7.93
CA ILE A 220 -21.46 30.01 -7.81
C ILE A 220 -21.94 29.12 -6.66
N ARG A 221 -22.44 29.75 -5.59
CA ARG A 221 -22.77 29.05 -4.34
C ARG A 221 -24.25 28.73 -4.16
N SER A 222 -25.12 29.31 -5.00
CA SER A 222 -26.56 29.05 -4.93
C SER A 222 -27.24 29.13 -6.29
N GLY A 223 -28.43 28.55 -6.37
CA GLY A 223 -29.27 28.68 -7.57
C GLY A 223 -29.73 30.11 -7.85
N GLU A 224 -29.83 30.98 -6.80
CA GLU A 224 -30.15 32.42 -6.95
C GLU A 224 -29.00 33.16 -7.63
N GLU A 225 -27.76 32.98 -7.16
CA GLU A 225 -26.56 33.55 -7.82
C GLU A 225 -26.46 33.09 -9.29
N LEU A 226 -26.74 31.83 -9.55
CA LEU A 226 -26.77 31.31 -10.92
C LEU A 226 -27.80 32.02 -11.78
N LYS A 227 -29.03 32.21 -11.27
CA LYS A 227 -30.11 32.90 -12.00
C LYS A 227 -29.73 34.35 -12.30
N GLU A 228 -29.11 35.06 -11.37
CA GLU A 228 -28.61 36.41 -11.59
C GLU A 228 -27.54 36.49 -12.67
N ILE A 229 -26.60 35.56 -12.63
CA ILE A 229 -25.56 35.46 -13.66
C ILE A 229 -26.20 35.20 -15.02
N LEU A 230 -27.05 34.17 -15.12
CA LEU A 230 -27.74 33.83 -16.36
C LEU A 230 -28.52 34.99 -16.95
N LYS A 231 -29.27 35.76 -16.11
CA LYS A 231 -30.02 36.93 -16.53
C LYS A 231 -29.10 38.00 -17.15
N LYS A 232 -27.91 38.23 -16.58
CA LYS A 232 -26.98 39.23 -17.10
C LYS A 232 -26.34 38.78 -18.41
N ILE A 233 -26.11 37.50 -18.63
CA ILE A 233 -25.47 36.98 -19.86
C ILE A 233 -26.47 36.45 -20.88
N GLU A 234 -27.78 36.54 -20.63
CA GLU A 234 -28.82 36.01 -21.50
C GLU A 234 -28.72 36.57 -22.94
N ASN A 235 -28.47 37.86 -23.05
CA ASN A 235 -28.34 38.56 -24.34
C ASN A 235 -26.92 39.01 -24.63
N ALA A 236 -25.92 38.50 -23.87
CA ALA A 236 -24.55 38.91 -24.04
C ALA A 236 -23.95 38.32 -25.34
N GLU A 237 -23.17 39.11 -26.00
CA GLU A 237 -22.32 38.66 -27.13
C GLU A 237 -21.08 37.94 -26.59
N PHE A 238 -20.81 36.74 -27.11
CA PHE A 238 -19.64 35.99 -26.74
C PHE A 238 -18.47 36.34 -27.64
N LYS A 239 -17.39 36.88 -27.05
CA LYS A 239 -16.19 37.28 -27.79
C LYS A 239 -14.95 36.69 -27.15
N ILE A 240 -14.01 36.25 -27.96
CA ILE A 240 -12.70 35.86 -27.47
C ILE A 240 -11.99 37.15 -27.02
N THR A 241 -11.57 37.15 -25.74
CA THR A 241 -10.90 38.31 -25.12
C THR A 241 -9.40 38.07 -24.93
N ASP A 242 -8.98 36.82 -24.86
CA ASP A 242 -7.56 36.48 -24.68
C ASP A 242 -7.28 35.06 -25.16
N ILE A 243 -6.16 34.86 -25.82
CA ILE A 243 -5.64 33.54 -26.19
C ILE A 243 -4.19 33.47 -25.74
N LYS A 244 -3.94 32.54 -24.82
CA LYS A 244 -2.59 32.27 -24.30
C LYS A 244 -2.11 30.91 -24.74
N THR A 245 -0.97 30.92 -25.44
CA THR A 245 -0.23 29.71 -25.79
C THR A 245 1.00 29.62 -24.90
N GLY A 246 1.21 28.45 -24.31
CA GLY A 246 2.35 28.18 -23.44
C GLY A 246 2.82 26.75 -23.57
N GLU A 247 3.98 26.46 -23.05
CA GLU A 247 4.52 25.10 -22.96
C GLU A 247 4.41 24.61 -21.52
N ARG A 248 3.91 23.37 -21.34
CA ARG A 248 3.90 22.68 -20.07
C ARG A 248 4.83 21.47 -20.14
N ILE A 249 5.77 21.42 -19.20
CA ILE A 249 6.72 20.33 -19.08
C ILE A 249 6.26 19.41 -17.93
N ARG A 250 6.07 18.14 -18.23
CA ARG A 250 5.77 17.10 -17.23
C ARG A 250 7.02 16.26 -17.00
N LYS A 251 7.56 16.37 -15.79
CA LYS A 251 8.76 15.63 -15.38
C LYS A 251 8.45 14.15 -15.21
N ALA A 252 9.40 13.29 -15.58
CA ALA A 252 9.32 11.87 -15.31
C ALA A 252 9.24 11.59 -13.79
N PRO A 253 8.45 10.61 -13.38
CA PRO A 253 8.35 10.23 -11.98
C PRO A 253 9.66 9.61 -11.47
N LEU A 254 9.95 9.75 -10.18
CA LEU A 254 11.12 9.13 -9.55
C LEU A 254 10.99 7.60 -9.53
N PRO A 255 12.11 6.86 -9.45
CA PRO A 255 12.07 5.41 -9.26
C PRO A 255 11.39 5.05 -7.93
N PHE A 256 10.93 3.81 -7.80
CA PHE A 256 10.16 3.39 -6.64
C PHE A 256 10.95 3.34 -5.34
N THR A 257 10.36 3.89 -4.29
CA THR A 257 10.59 3.51 -2.89
C THR A 257 9.63 2.39 -2.49
N THR A 258 9.77 1.83 -1.29
CA THR A 258 8.82 0.84 -0.74
C THR A 258 7.40 1.40 -0.70
N SER A 259 7.22 2.62 -0.24
CA SER A 259 5.93 3.28 -0.12
C SER A 259 5.29 3.50 -1.50
N THR A 260 6.01 4.14 -2.42
CA THR A 260 5.48 4.44 -3.76
C THR A 260 5.19 3.18 -4.58
N LEU A 261 5.98 2.10 -4.38
CA LEU A 261 5.69 0.79 -4.99
C LEU A 261 4.37 0.21 -4.45
N GLN A 262 4.14 0.27 -3.14
CA GLN A 262 2.90 -0.22 -2.54
C GLN A 262 1.69 0.58 -3.02
N GLN A 263 1.81 1.90 -3.11
CA GLN A 263 0.77 2.79 -3.61
C GLN A 263 0.39 2.46 -5.06
N GLU A 264 1.38 2.42 -5.94
CA GLU A 264 1.13 2.21 -7.37
C GLU A 264 0.70 0.76 -7.67
N ALA A 265 1.23 -0.24 -6.98
CA ALA A 265 0.78 -1.63 -7.10
C ALA A 265 -0.68 -1.80 -6.64
N ALA A 266 -1.13 -1.06 -5.64
CA ALA A 266 -2.53 -1.08 -5.21
C ALA A 266 -3.45 -0.45 -6.28
N LYS A 267 -3.04 0.65 -6.90
CA LYS A 267 -3.81 1.35 -7.94
C LYS A 267 -3.84 0.58 -9.26
N ALA A 268 -2.66 0.29 -9.82
CA ALA A 268 -2.52 -0.32 -11.15
C ALA A 268 -2.80 -1.83 -11.18
N LEU A 269 -2.43 -2.56 -10.12
CA LEU A 269 -2.48 -4.01 -10.09
C LEU A 269 -3.57 -4.57 -9.16
N ASN A 270 -4.16 -3.73 -8.32
CA ASN A 270 -5.08 -4.11 -7.24
C ASN A 270 -4.41 -5.10 -6.25
N PHE A 271 -3.14 -4.86 -5.92
CA PHE A 271 -2.41 -5.64 -4.93
C PHE A 271 -2.44 -4.93 -3.57
N GLY A 272 -2.79 -5.65 -2.49
CA GLY A 272 -2.62 -5.12 -1.13
C GLY A 272 -1.13 -5.03 -0.77
N THR A 273 -0.83 -4.21 0.23
CA THR A 273 0.55 -3.91 0.68
C THR A 273 1.35 -5.17 1.01
N GLN A 274 0.77 -6.10 1.76
CA GLN A 274 1.43 -7.37 2.12
C GLN A 274 1.69 -8.25 0.89
N LYS A 275 0.73 -8.32 -0.06
CA LYS A 275 0.92 -9.08 -1.31
C LYS A 275 2.05 -8.49 -2.14
N THR A 276 2.10 -7.17 -2.26
CA THR A 276 3.15 -6.44 -2.99
C THR A 276 4.52 -6.77 -2.42
N MET A 277 4.69 -6.63 -1.09
CA MET A 277 5.97 -6.90 -0.45
C MET A 277 6.40 -8.37 -0.54
N ARG A 278 5.47 -9.31 -0.43
CA ARG A 278 5.76 -10.74 -0.59
C ARG A 278 6.26 -11.07 -2.00
N ILE A 279 5.65 -10.50 -3.03
CA ILE A 279 6.07 -10.73 -4.42
C ILE A 279 7.41 -10.03 -4.70
N ALA A 280 7.59 -8.80 -4.21
CA ALA A 280 8.87 -8.08 -4.31
C ALA A 280 10.01 -8.86 -3.64
N GLN A 281 9.76 -9.47 -2.47
CA GLN A 281 10.75 -10.34 -1.79
C GLN A 281 11.15 -11.52 -2.67
N GLN A 282 10.21 -12.17 -3.36
CA GLN A 282 10.51 -13.26 -4.29
C GLN A 282 11.37 -12.79 -5.47
N LEU A 283 11.05 -11.63 -6.05
CA LEU A 283 11.82 -11.05 -7.15
C LEU A 283 13.25 -10.67 -6.73
N TYR A 284 13.41 -10.18 -5.51
CA TYR A 284 14.72 -9.84 -4.93
C TYR A 284 15.55 -11.09 -4.61
N GLU A 285 14.99 -12.10 -3.93
CA GLU A 285 15.72 -13.27 -3.46
C GLU A 285 16.15 -14.21 -4.57
N GLY A 286 15.43 -14.20 -5.69
CA GLY A 286 15.82 -14.92 -6.90
C GLY A 286 14.69 -15.67 -7.59
N ILE A 287 14.70 -15.54 -8.89
CA ILE A 287 13.81 -16.23 -9.83
C ILE A 287 14.65 -17.16 -10.71
N ASP A 288 14.15 -18.35 -10.97
CA ASP A 288 14.76 -19.27 -11.92
C ASP A 288 14.47 -18.80 -13.36
N ILE A 289 15.47 -18.23 -14.01
CA ILE A 289 15.37 -17.77 -15.40
C ILE A 289 15.89 -18.87 -16.32
N LYS A 290 15.06 -19.27 -17.28
CA LYS A 290 15.41 -20.29 -18.25
C LYS A 290 16.72 -19.93 -18.99
N GLY A 291 17.72 -20.82 -18.91
CA GLY A 291 19.04 -20.59 -19.50
C GLY A 291 20.03 -19.77 -18.64
N ASN A 292 19.57 -19.01 -17.63
CA ASN A 292 20.41 -18.14 -16.81
C ASN A 292 20.50 -18.56 -15.32
N GLY A 293 19.73 -19.58 -14.93
CA GLY A 293 19.68 -20.04 -13.53
C GLY A 293 18.92 -19.09 -12.61
N THR A 294 19.12 -19.20 -11.28
CA THR A 294 18.44 -18.40 -10.29
C THR A 294 19.18 -17.09 -10.05
N VAL A 295 18.48 -15.94 -10.14
CA VAL A 295 19.06 -14.60 -9.93
C VAL A 295 18.01 -13.65 -9.39
N GLY A 296 18.42 -12.71 -8.53
CA GLY A 296 17.58 -11.58 -8.12
C GLY A 296 17.34 -10.62 -9.29
N VAL A 297 16.08 -10.33 -9.57
CA VAL A 297 15.71 -9.51 -10.73
C VAL A 297 15.41 -8.06 -10.36
N ILE A 298 15.29 -7.75 -9.07
CA ILE A 298 15.16 -6.36 -8.56
C ILE A 298 16.15 -6.12 -7.43
N THR A 299 16.42 -4.86 -7.14
CA THR A 299 17.21 -4.41 -5.99
C THR A 299 16.43 -4.60 -4.69
N TYR A 300 17.10 -4.36 -3.56
CA TYR A 300 16.50 -4.50 -2.22
C TYR A 300 15.22 -3.67 -2.08
N LEU A 301 14.19 -4.31 -1.56
CA LEU A 301 12.81 -3.80 -1.62
C LEU A 301 12.40 -2.91 -0.44
N ARG A 302 13.16 -2.88 0.65
CA ARG A 302 12.87 -2.04 1.82
C ARG A 302 13.76 -0.81 1.80
N THR A 303 13.33 0.20 1.08
CA THR A 303 14.08 1.43 0.88
C THR A 303 13.15 2.65 0.80
N ASP A 304 13.60 3.75 1.33
CA ASP A 304 13.04 5.09 1.15
C ASP A 304 13.88 5.96 0.20
N SER A 305 14.98 5.40 -0.33
CA SER A 305 15.88 6.07 -1.25
C SER A 305 15.35 6.01 -2.70
N THR A 306 15.52 7.12 -3.42
CA THR A 306 15.32 7.21 -4.87
C THR A 306 16.65 7.24 -5.63
N ARG A 307 17.77 7.04 -4.94
CA ARG A 307 19.12 6.99 -5.51
C ARG A 307 19.28 5.78 -6.45
N ILE A 308 20.03 5.95 -7.49
CA ILE A 308 20.40 4.91 -8.45
C ILE A 308 21.94 4.84 -8.53
N ALA A 309 22.50 3.63 -8.52
CA ALA A 309 23.93 3.43 -8.74
C ALA A 309 24.34 3.92 -10.13
N ASP A 310 25.54 4.51 -10.24
CA ASP A 310 26.02 5.15 -11.47
C ASP A 310 26.09 4.16 -12.64
N GLU A 311 26.46 2.90 -12.38
CA GLU A 311 26.47 1.86 -13.42
C GLU A 311 25.08 1.55 -13.94
N ALA A 312 24.07 1.53 -13.06
CA ALA A 312 22.68 1.27 -13.46
C ALA A 312 22.07 2.48 -14.20
N ASP A 313 22.45 3.69 -13.83
CA ASP A 313 22.04 4.92 -14.51
C ASP A 313 22.66 4.98 -15.92
N ALA A 314 23.94 4.64 -16.08
CA ALA A 314 24.60 4.56 -17.37
C ALA A 314 23.96 3.50 -18.28
N ALA A 315 23.75 2.28 -17.74
CA ALA A 315 23.10 1.20 -18.50
C ALA A 315 21.67 1.57 -18.92
N ALA A 316 20.94 2.32 -18.08
CA ALA A 316 19.59 2.80 -18.42
C ALA A 316 19.62 3.81 -19.57
N ARG A 317 20.56 4.75 -19.57
CA ARG A 317 20.73 5.72 -20.66
C ARG A 317 21.09 5.06 -21.99
N ASP A 318 22.01 4.10 -21.95
CA ASP A 318 22.39 3.35 -23.16
C ASP A 318 21.20 2.56 -23.72
N TYR A 319 20.45 1.91 -22.84
CA TYR A 319 19.23 1.21 -23.24
C TYR A 319 18.19 2.14 -23.84
N ILE A 320 17.89 3.28 -23.18
CA ILE A 320 16.90 4.25 -23.65
C ILE A 320 17.34 4.83 -25.01
N SER A 321 18.60 5.21 -25.15
CA SER A 321 19.14 5.73 -26.41
C SER A 321 19.00 4.73 -27.55
N SER A 322 19.24 3.45 -27.28
CA SER A 322 19.17 2.41 -28.32
C SER A 322 17.74 1.97 -28.66
N ALA A 323 16.84 1.93 -27.67
CA ALA A 323 15.48 1.40 -27.83
C ALA A 323 14.45 2.46 -28.25
N TYR A 324 14.65 3.73 -27.85
CA TYR A 324 13.69 4.83 -28.06
C TYR A 324 14.26 6.01 -28.84
N GLY A 325 15.57 6.20 -28.84
CA GLY A 325 16.24 7.34 -29.46
C GLY A 325 16.97 8.24 -28.47
N LYS A 326 17.95 8.98 -28.96
CA LYS A 326 18.80 9.88 -28.15
C LYS A 326 18.00 11.00 -27.48
N GLU A 327 16.96 11.49 -28.14
CA GLU A 327 16.07 12.55 -27.66
C GLU A 327 15.28 12.15 -26.40
N TYR A 328 15.10 10.85 -26.16
CA TYR A 328 14.46 10.33 -24.95
C TYR A 328 15.40 10.23 -23.74
N THR A 329 16.70 10.47 -23.94
CA THR A 329 17.67 10.48 -22.85
C THR A 329 17.79 11.85 -22.21
N VAL A 330 18.13 11.90 -20.91
CA VAL A 330 18.41 13.15 -20.20
C VAL A 330 19.92 13.35 -20.12
N ALA A 331 20.40 14.54 -20.46
CA ALA A 331 21.80 14.90 -20.24
C ALA A 331 22.10 15.08 -18.76
N GLY A 332 23.14 14.40 -18.25
CA GLY A 332 23.58 14.47 -16.86
C GLY A 332 22.90 13.48 -15.91
N SER A 333 23.53 13.22 -14.78
CA SER A 333 22.96 12.38 -13.73
C SER A 333 21.78 13.10 -13.05
N ARG A 334 20.61 12.45 -13.01
CA ARG A 334 19.45 12.90 -12.21
C ARG A 334 19.54 12.47 -10.75
N ASN A 335 20.74 12.24 -10.23
CA ASN A 335 20.91 12.10 -8.79
C ASN A 335 20.57 13.45 -8.16
N GLN A 336 19.28 13.66 -7.85
CA GLN A 336 18.90 14.79 -7.02
C GLN A 336 19.57 14.56 -5.67
N ASN A 337 20.39 15.52 -5.26
CA ASN A 337 20.87 15.65 -3.90
C ASN A 337 19.64 15.89 -3.01
N ASP A 338 18.89 14.83 -2.70
CA ASP A 338 17.95 14.84 -1.60
C ASP A 338 18.78 14.85 -0.30
N SER A 339 19.14 16.06 0.13
CA SER A 339 19.84 16.36 1.39
C SER A 339 18.99 16.04 2.63
N LYS A 340 17.92 15.25 2.51
CA LYS A 340 17.08 14.80 3.61
C LYS A 340 17.28 13.32 3.86
N LYS A 341 18.14 13.01 4.85
CA LYS A 341 18.12 11.77 5.67
C LYS A 341 18.03 10.44 4.91
N ILE A 342 18.92 10.23 3.96
CA ILE A 342 19.05 8.93 3.31
C ILE A 342 20.06 8.13 4.13
N GLN A 343 19.70 6.92 4.54
CA GLN A 343 20.72 5.92 4.86
C GLN A 343 21.51 5.68 3.57
N ASP A 344 22.69 6.24 3.49
CA ASP A 344 23.53 6.39 2.27
C ASP A 344 23.83 5.09 1.50
N ALA A 345 23.47 3.94 2.07
CA ALA A 345 23.73 2.63 1.49
C ALA A 345 22.60 2.09 0.59
N HIS A 346 21.38 2.64 0.65
CA HIS A 346 20.23 2.09 -0.06
C HIS A 346 20.06 2.74 -1.45
N GLU A 347 19.58 1.92 -2.38
CA GLU A 347 19.12 2.34 -3.69
C GLU A 347 17.61 2.26 -3.80
N ALA A 348 17.04 2.91 -4.84
CA ALA A 348 15.65 2.71 -5.24
C ALA A 348 15.38 1.28 -5.69
N ILE A 349 14.12 0.89 -5.69
CA ILE A 349 13.67 -0.40 -6.24
C ILE A 349 13.70 -0.32 -7.76
N ARG A 350 14.59 -1.08 -8.38
CA ARG A 350 14.83 -1.14 -9.81
C ARG A 350 15.13 -2.55 -10.31
N PRO A 351 15.02 -2.84 -11.61
CA PRO A 351 15.58 -4.08 -12.15
C PRO A 351 17.11 -4.13 -11.94
N THR A 352 17.63 -5.32 -11.63
CA THR A 352 19.08 -5.53 -11.50
C THR A 352 19.81 -5.45 -12.84
N ASP A 353 19.08 -5.70 -13.93
CA ASP A 353 19.57 -5.67 -15.31
C ASP A 353 18.42 -5.14 -16.20
N ILE A 354 18.59 -3.96 -16.75
CA ILE A 354 17.57 -3.29 -17.57
C ILE A 354 17.27 -4.05 -18.86
N THR A 355 18.24 -4.81 -19.39
CA THR A 355 18.09 -5.60 -20.61
C THR A 355 17.15 -6.78 -20.44
N ARG A 356 16.89 -7.18 -19.19
CA ARG A 356 15.85 -8.16 -18.85
C ARG A 356 14.49 -7.51 -18.91
N THR A 357 14.01 -7.25 -20.12
CA THR A 357 12.70 -6.66 -20.34
C THR A 357 11.59 -7.56 -19.77
N PRO A 358 10.42 -7.01 -19.42
CA PRO A 358 9.28 -7.85 -18.98
C PRO A 358 8.93 -8.96 -19.97
N ALA A 359 9.03 -8.69 -21.27
CA ALA A 359 8.76 -9.66 -22.33
C ALA A 359 9.73 -10.85 -22.25
N SER A 360 11.02 -10.59 -22.03
CA SER A 360 12.06 -11.65 -21.94
C SER A 360 11.91 -12.56 -20.70
N LEU A 361 11.27 -12.08 -19.63
CA LEU A 361 11.06 -12.84 -18.40
C LEU A 361 9.67 -13.48 -18.28
N LYS A 362 8.78 -13.30 -19.26
CA LYS A 362 7.37 -13.71 -19.20
C LYS A 362 7.19 -15.18 -18.83
N ASP A 363 7.99 -16.06 -19.42
CA ASP A 363 7.88 -17.51 -19.22
C ASP A 363 8.57 -18.00 -17.92
N SER A 364 9.36 -17.14 -17.28
CA SER A 364 10.06 -17.45 -16.02
C SER A 364 9.31 -16.93 -14.78
N LEU A 365 8.32 -16.05 -14.97
CA LEU A 365 7.59 -15.39 -13.90
C LEU A 365 6.15 -15.89 -13.81
N THR A 366 5.65 -16.03 -12.59
CA THR A 366 4.20 -16.17 -12.39
C THR A 366 3.49 -14.90 -12.82
N ARG A 367 2.18 -14.98 -13.09
CA ARG A 367 1.36 -13.83 -13.50
C ARG A 367 1.52 -12.61 -12.58
N ASP A 368 1.51 -12.81 -11.27
CA ASP A 368 1.62 -11.72 -10.31
C ASP A 368 3.04 -11.16 -10.24
N GLN A 369 4.07 -12.02 -10.31
CA GLN A 369 5.47 -11.62 -10.39
C GLN A 369 5.74 -10.81 -11.67
N PHE A 370 5.22 -11.27 -12.80
CA PHE A 370 5.33 -10.56 -14.08
C PHE A 370 4.74 -9.16 -14.01
N ARG A 371 3.51 -9.02 -13.48
CA ARG A 371 2.83 -7.72 -13.38
C ARG A 371 3.60 -6.75 -12.49
N LEU A 372 4.10 -7.22 -11.34
CA LEU A 372 4.88 -6.37 -10.43
C LEU A 372 6.25 -6.01 -11.03
N TYR A 373 6.95 -6.97 -11.64
CA TYR A 373 8.21 -6.71 -12.31
C TYR A 373 8.05 -5.71 -13.46
N GLN A 374 7.01 -5.87 -14.28
CA GLN A 374 6.71 -4.95 -15.37
C GLN A 374 6.46 -3.51 -14.86
N LEU A 375 5.76 -3.37 -13.74
CA LEU A 375 5.52 -2.08 -13.11
C LEU A 375 6.85 -1.44 -12.66
N ILE A 376 7.71 -2.20 -11.97
CA ILE A 376 9.02 -1.74 -11.49
C ILE A 376 9.93 -1.36 -12.67
N TRP A 377 9.99 -2.21 -13.68
CA TRP A 377 10.83 -2.00 -14.86
C TRP A 377 10.41 -0.75 -15.63
N LYS A 378 9.13 -0.60 -15.93
CA LYS A 378 8.58 0.56 -16.63
C LYS A 378 8.84 1.86 -15.87
N ARG A 379 8.60 1.86 -14.56
CA ARG A 379 8.85 3.04 -13.71
C ARG A 379 10.32 3.44 -13.69
N PHE A 380 11.21 2.45 -13.59
CA PHE A 380 12.65 2.71 -13.62
C PHE A 380 13.10 3.31 -14.95
N VAL A 381 12.71 2.73 -16.09
CA VAL A 381 13.02 3.25 -17.41
C VAL A 381 12.49 4.68 -17.56
N ALA A 382 11.21 4.89 -17.28
CA ALA A 382 10.57 6.20 -17.33
C ALA A 382 11.30 7.24 -16.48
N SER A 383 11.77 6.86 -15.28
CA SER A 383 12.48 7.76 -14.37
C SER A 383 13.80 8.29 -14.94
N ARG A 384 14.36 7.62 -15.94
CA ARG A 384 15.61 8.00 -16.62
C ARG A 384 15.36 8.65 -18.00
N MET A 385 14.09 8.76 -18.43
CA MET A 385 13.70 9.36 -19.70
C MET A 385 13.50 10.87 -19.61
N ALA A 386 13.52 11.51 -20.76
CA ALA A 386 13.22 12.93 -20.91
C ALA A 386 11.76 13.25 -20.51
N PRO A 387 11.51 14.46 -20.00
CA PRO A 387 10.16 14.89 -19.63
C PRO A 387 9.25 14.97 -20.87
N ALA A 388 7.96 14.75 -20.67
CA ALA A 388 6.97 15.03 -21.69
C ALA A 388 6.73 16.54 -21.82
N ARG A 389 6.48 17.01 -23.05
CA ARG A 389 6.20 18.42 -23.35
C ARG A 389 4.88 18.57 -24.07
N TYR A 390 4.11 19.55 -23.65
CA TYR A 390 2.78 19.83 -24.14
C TYR A 390 2.69 21.31 -24.54
N GLU A 391 2.11 21.58 -25.67
CA GLU A 391 1.58 22.90 -25.99
C GLU A 391 0.21 23.05 -25.30
N VAL A 392 0.02 24.09 -24.54
CA VAL A 392 -1.25 24.37 -23.84
C VAL A 392 -1.81 25.67 -24.40
N ILE A 393 -3.02 25.60 -24.94
CA ILE A 393 -3.75 26.78 -25.41
C ILE A 393 -4.90 27.02 -24.46
N SER A 394 -4.97 28.20 -23.87
CA SER A 394 -6.03 28.65 -22.98
C SER A 394 -6.69 29.88 -23.60
N VAL A 395 -8.00 29.78 -23.78
CA VAL A 395 -8.82 30.82 -24.40
C VAL A 395 -9.78 31.38 -23.36
N LYS A 396 -9.82 32.70 -23.22
CA LYS A 396 -10.80 33.43 -22.46
C LYS A 396 -11.88 33.97 -23.40
N ILE A 397 -13.12 33.80 -22.99
CA ILE A 397 -14.32 34.22 -23.74
C ILE A 397 -15.11 35.11 -22.83
N GLY A 398 -15.22 36.37 -23.18
CA GLY A 398 -16.05 37.36 -22.47
C GLY A 398 -17.52 37.26 -22.85
N ALA A 399 -18.41 37.46 -21.87
CA ALA A 399 -19.84 37.58 -22.02
C ALA A 399 -20.29 38.62 -21.01
N ASP A 400 -20.50 39.89 -21.47
CA ASP A 400 -20.72 41.05 -20.64
C ASP A 400 -19.60 41.23 -19.60
N MET A 401 -19.90 41.33 -18.32
CA MET A 401 -18.95 41.45 -17.23
C MET A 401 -18.29 40.07 -16.82
N TYR A 402 -18.78 38.97 -17.35
CA TYR A 402 -18.33 37.66 -17.01
C TYR A 402 -17.40 37.05 -18.06
N CYS A 403 -16.62 36.06 -17.61
CA CYS A 403 -15.64 35.36 -18.41
C CYS A 403 -15.84 33.86 -18.33
N PHE A 404 -15.72 33.20 -19.47
CA PHE A 404 -15.65 31.75 -19.61
C PHE A 404 -14.26 31.36 -20.08
N THR A 405 -13.83 30.15 -19.77
CA THR A 405 -12.53 29.64 -20.19
C THR A 405 -12.69 28.27 -20.82
N VAL A 406 -11.83 28.02 -21.81
CA VAL A 406 -11.63 26.70 -22.39
C VAL A 406 -10.15 26.51 -22.64
N SER A 407 -9.63 25.32 -22.43
CA SER A 407 -8.24 25.00 -22.68
C SER A 407 -8.11 23.67 -23.41
N THR A 408 -7.04 23.53 -24.15
CA THR A 408 -6.63 22.27 -24.77
C THR A 408 -5.14 22.08 -24.60
N SER A 409 -4.69 20.83 -24.63
CA SER A 409 -3.27 20.50 -24.67
C SER A 409 -2.98 19.56 -25.82
N LYS A 410 -1.85 19.78 -26.47
CA LYS A 410 -1.33 18.95 -27.55
C LYS A 410 0.04 18.42 -27.15
N VAL A 411 0.25 17.13 -27.31
CA VAL A 411 1.56 16.52 -27.06
C VAL A 411 2.54 17.01 -28.12
N LEU A 412 3.59 17.70 -27.70
CA LEU A 412 4.73 18.07 -28.54
C LEU A 412 5.80 16.99 -28.53
N PHE A 413 6.01 16.40 -27.35
CA PHE A 413 6.95 15.29 -27.15
C PHE A 413 6.43 14.43 -26.00
N ASP A 414 6.26 13.14 -26.23
CA ASP A 414 5.67 12.22 -25.27
C ASP A 414 6.64 11.82 -24.15
N GLY A 415 7.95 11.87 -24.39
CA GLY A 415 8.97 11.59 -23.39
C GLY A 415 8.76 10.26 -22.69
N PHE A 416 8.77 10.27 -21.36
CA PHE A 416 8.60 9.07 -20.54
C PHE A 416 7.22 8.39 -20.69
N HIS A 417 6.20 9.08 -21.19
CA HIS A 417 4.87 8.51 -21.42
C HIS A 417 4.85 7.39 -22.45
N THR A 418 5.85 7.34 -23.33
CA THR A 418 6.05 6.20 -24.23
C THR A 418 6.13 4.87 -23.49
N VAL A 419 6.64 4.87 -22.25
CA VAL A 419 6.86 3.65 -21.45
C VAL A 419 5.90 3.53 -20.28
N TYR A 420 5.58 4.65 -19.63
CA TYR A 420 4.92 4.65 -18.33
C TYR A 420 3.93 5.80 -18.17
N THR A 421 2.74 5.45 -17.68
CA THR A 421 1.70 6.37 -17.24
C THR A 421 1.22 5.92 -15.88
N GLU A 422 1.08 6.81 -14.91
CA GLU A 422 0.55 6.49 -13.59
C GLU A 422 -0.94 6.10 -13.66
N ALA A 423 -1.37 5.21 -12.77
CA ALA A 423 -2.73 4.65 -12.83
C ALA A 423 -3.84 5.70 -12.63
N ASP A 424 -3.54 6.78 -11.89
CA ASP A 424 -4.48 7.87 -11.62
C ASP A 424 -4.32 9.05 -12.61
N GLU A 425 -3.47 8.90 -13.61
CA GLU A 425 -3.21 9.96 -14.56
C GLU A 425 -4.39 10.16 -15.50
N GLU A 426 -4.99 11.34 -15.45
CA GLU A 426 -6.03 11.74 -16.37
C GLU A 426 -5.47 11.83 -17.79
N LYS A 427 -6.18 11.25 -18.74
CA LYS A 427 -5.87 11.41 -20.16
C LYS A 427 -6.17 12.85 -20.56
N GLU A 428 -5.17 13.51 -21.10
CA GLU A 428 -5.36 14.85 -21.64
C GLU A 428 -6.22 14.77 -22.90
N GLU A 429 -7.36 15.47 -22.88
CA GLU A 429 -8.21 15.59 -24.05
C GLU A 429 -7.67 16.70 -24.93
N SER A 430 -7.23 16.32 -26.11
CA SER A 430 -6.88 17.25 -27.18
C SER A 430 -8.17 17.71 -27.88
N ASN A 431 -8.51 19.00 -27.76
CA ASN A 431 -9.60 19.61 -28.51
C ASN A 431 -9.04 20.46 -29.65
N VAL A 432 -9.03 19.87 -30.84
CA VAL A 432 -8.50 20.53 -32.06
C VAL A 432 -9.21 21.87 -32.34
N LEU A 433 -10.51 21.95 -32.05
CA LEU A 433 -11.29 23.17 -32.22
C LEU A 433 -10.73 24.36 -31.44
N VAL A 434 -10.33 24.10 -30.19
CA VAL A 434 -9.72 25.16 -29.33
C VAL A 434 -8.39 25.64 -29.92
N GLY A 435 -7.62 24.75 -30.53
CA GLY A 435 -6.34 25.07 -31.17
C GLY A 435 -6.49 25.95 -32.42
N ASN A 436 -7.66 25.94 -33.05
CA ASN A 436 -7.94 26.71 -34.28
C ASN A 436 -8.61 28.06 -34.01
N LEU A 437 -8.96 28.38 -32.74
CA LEU A 437 -9.60 29.64 -32.39
C LEU A 437 -8.63 30.82 -32.57
N THR A 438 -9.17 31.93 -33.13
CA THR A 438 -8.49 33.22 -33.27
C THR A 438 -9.32 34.31 -32.59
N MET A 439 -8.72 35.47 -32.36
CA MET A 439 -9.45 36.64 -31.78
C MET A 439 -10.67 37.05 -32.60
N ASP A 440 -10.66 36.76 -33.93
CA ASP A 440 -11.74 37.10 -34.86
C ASP A 440 -12.77 35.97 -35.00
N SER A 441 -12.62 34.87 -34.29
CA SER A 441 -13.57 33.74 -34.32
C SER A 441 -14.94 34.18 -33.83
N VAL A 442 -15.98 34.01 -34.66
CA VAL A 442 -17.37 34.39 -34.34
C VAL A 442 -18.01 33.26 -33.56
N LEU A 443 -18.41 33.60 -32.34
CA LEU A 443 -19.08 32.68 -31.41
C LEU A 443 -20.55 33.05 -31.28
N SER A 444 -21.43 32.04 -31.29
CA SER A 444 -22.83 32.22 -30.96
C SER A 444 -23.26 31.22 -29.91
N ARG A 445 -24.00 31.65 -28.90
CA ARG A 445 -24.48 30.77 -27.86
C ARG A 445 -25.53 29.80 -28.39
N GLU A 446 -25.36 28.51 -28.17
CA GLU A 446 -26.36 27.50 -28.43
C GLU A 446 -27.24 27.29 -27.18
N LYS A 447 -26.62 27.02 -26.05
CA LYS A 447 -27.30 26.88 -24.76
C LYS A 447 -26.34 27.06 -23.57
N PHE A 448 -26.91 27.26 -22.40
CA PHE A 448 -26.22 27.12 -21.12
C PHE A 448 -26.51 25.72 -20.53
N ASP A 449 -25.51 25.14 -19.86
CA ASP A 449 -25.61 23.85 -19.17
C ASP A 449 -25.20 24.03 -17.69
N PRO A 450 -26.15 24.51 -16.84
CA PRO A 450 -25.89 24.62 -15.41
C PRO A 450 -26.02 23.27 -14.73
N LYS A 451 -25.10 22.96 -13.79
CA LYS A 451 -25.13 21.74 -13.00
C LYS A 451 -24.96 22.05 -11.52
N GLN A 452 -25.86 21.52 -10.73
CA GLN A 452 -25.79 21.57 -9.28
C GLN A 452 -24.84 20.49 -8.76
N HIS A 453 -24.02 20.84 -7.82
CA HIS A 453 -23.09 19.95 -7.14
C HIS A 453 -23.12 20.19 -5.64
N PHE A 454 -22.71 19.19 -4.90
CA PHE A 454 -22.43 19.30 -3.47
C PHE A 454 -21.01 18.85 -3.21
N THR A 455 -20.30 19.54 -2.33
CA THR A 455 -18.99 19.10 -1.87
C THR A 455 -19.10 17.69 -1.29
N GLN A 456 -18.06 16.89 -1.47
CA GLN A 456 -18.03 15.52 -0.99
C GLN A 456 -17.12 15.42 0.25
N PRO A 457 -17.44 14.54 1.20
CA PRO A 457 -16.55 14.28 2.32
C PRO A 457 -15.20 13.77 1.82
N PRO A 458 -14.15 13.85 2.66
CA PRO A 458 -12.87 13.21 2.33
C PRO A 458 -13.09 11.71 2.12
N ALA A 459 -12.34 11.12 1.21
CA ALA A 459 -12.45 9.68 0.94
C ALA A 459 -11.90 8.86 2.13
N HIS A 460 -12.51 7.70 2.38
CA HIS A 460 -11.93 6.71 3.29
C HIS A 460 -10.52 6.35 2.87
N TYR A 461 -9.67 6.02 3.83
CA TYR A 461 -8.36 5.48 3.49
C TYR A 461 -8.48 4.15 2.76
N THR A 462 -7.60 3.97 1.78
CA THR A 462 -7.24 2.66 1.24
C THR A 462 -5.91 2.23 1.86
N GLU A 463 -5.49 0.97 1.68
CA GLU A 463 -4.13 0.57 2.12
C GLU A 463 -3.06 1.50 1.52
N ALA A 464 -3.21 1.89 0.25
CA ALA A 464 -2.28 2.78 -0.45
C ALA A 464 -2.24 4.20 0.13
N SER A 465 -3.40 4.83 0.34
CA SER A 465 -3.45 6.18 0.88
C SER A 465 -3.06 6.23 2.36
N LEU A 466 -3.31 5.15 3.13
CA LEU A 466 -2.81 5.07 4.51
C LEU A 466 -1.28 4.93 4.56
N VAL A 467 -0.67 4.15 3.65
CA VAL A 467 0.81 4.10 3.53
C VAL A 467 1.37 5.47 3.19
N LYS A 468 0.75 6.17 2.23
CA LYS A 468 1.16 7.52 1.85
C LYS A 468 1.10 8.48 3.04
N GLU A 469 -0.01 8.48 3.77
CA GLU A 469 -0.21 9.33 4.96
C GLU A 469 0.83 9.04 6.04
N LEU A 470 1.08 7.76 6.35
CA LEU A 470 2.10 7.36 7.31
C LEU A 470 3.51 7.84 6.90
N GLU A 471 3.85 7.75 5.62
CA GLU A 471 5.13 8.24 5.08
C GLU A 471 5.25 9.75 5.20
N GLU A 472 4.23 10.51 4.78
CA GLU A 472 4.18 11.98 4.82
C GLU A 472 4.28 12.51 6.26
N LEU A 473 3.68 11.82 7.21
CA LEU A 473 3.74 12.11 8.64
C LEU A 473 5.03 11.62 9.30
N GLY A 474 5.90 10.89 8.59
CA GLY A 474 7.14 10.32 9.14
C GLY A 474 6.94 9.15 10.10
N ILE A 475 5.77 8.49 10.06
CA ILE A 475 5.36 7.41 10.95
C ILE A 475 5.67 6.06 10.32
N GLY A 476 6.43 5.22 11.01
CA GLY A 476 6.89 3.94 10.47
C GLY A 476 8.05 4.12 9.49
N ARG A 477 8.45 3.01 8.89
CA ARG A 477 9.56 2.91 7.92
C ARG A 477 9.23 1.82 6.89
N PRO A 478 10.00 1.69 5.81
CA PRO A 478 9.76 0.66 4.76
C PRO A 478 9.48 -0.76 5.29
N SER A 479 10.09 -1.13 6.41
CA SER A 479 9.89 -2.45 7.04
C SER A 479 8.56 -2.58 7.82
N THR A 480 7.88 -1.48 8.17
CA THR A 480 6.72 -1.49 9.08
C THR A 480 5.39 -1.14 8.43
N TYR A 481 5.33 -0.50 7.26
CA TYR A 481 4.06 -0.11 6.63
C TYR A 481 3.11 -1.28 6.42
N ALA A 482 3.52 -2.29 5.66
CA ALA A 482 2.69 -3.46 5.37
C ALA A 482 2.36 -4.29 6.63
N PRO A 483 3.30 -4.56 7.56
CA PRO A 483 2.98 -5.20 8.83
C PRO A 483 1.95 -4.44 9.67
N THR A 484 2.06 -3.11 9.79
CA THR A 484 1.11 -2.28 10.55
C THR A 484 -0.31 -2.43 10.02
N ILE A 485 -0.51 -2.27 8.71
CA ILE A 485 -1.82 -2.44 8.07
C ILE A 485 -2.34 -3.87 8.27
N SER A 486 -1.48 -4.87 8.12
CA SER A 486 -1.86 -6.26 8.34
C SER A 486 -2.30 -6.53 9.78
N ILE A 487 -1.68 -5.86 10.77
CA ILE A 487 -2.03 -6.02 12.18
C ILE A 487 -3.39 -5.41 12.47
N ILE A 488 -3.65 -4.15 12.07
CA ILE A 488 -4.94 -3.50 12.35
C ILE A 488 -6.12 -4.23 11.67
N LEU A 489 -5.90 -4.77 10.46
CA LEU A 489 -6.86 -5.64 9.77
C LEU A 489 -7.01 -7.00 10.46
N GLY A 490 -5.89 -7.63 10.83
CA GLY A 490 -5.88 -8.95 11.48
C GLY A 490 -6.48 -8.92 12.89
N ARG A 491 -6.34 -7.82 13.62
CA ARG A 491 -6.98 -7.56 14.93
C ARG A 491 -8.44 -7.12 14.79
N ARG A 492 -8.87 -6.81 13.56
CA ARG A 492 -10.21 -6.32 13.27
C ARG A 492 -10.55 -5.00 13.92
N TYR A 493 -9.56 -4.18 14.14
CA TYR A 493 -9.77 -2.79 14.47
C TYR A 493 -10.30 -2.03 13.25
N VAL A 494 -9.90 -2.50 12.08
CA VAL A 494 -10.29 -1.99 10.77
C VAL A 494 -10.73 -3.16 9.90
N ILE A 495 -11.76 -2.96 9.10
CA ILE A 495 -12.18 -3.88 8.04
C ILE A 495 -11.92 -3.24 6.69
N LYS A 496 -11.78 -4.10 5.68
CA LYS A 496 -11.61 -3.66 4.30
C LYS A 496 -12.82 -4.09 3.48
N GLU A 497 -13.54 -3.10 2.95
CA GLU A 497 -14.63 -3.31 2.02
C GLU A 497 -14.25 -2.75 0.65
N ALA A 498 -14.30 -3.58 -0.38
CA ALA A 498 -13.71 -3.29 -1.68
C ALA A 498 -12.24 -2.84 -1.58
N LYS A 499 -11.97 -1.55 -1.63
CA LYS A 499 -10.62 -0.97 -1.47
C LYS A 499 -10.49 -0.12 -0.20
N ASN A 500 -11.60 0.29 0.40
CA ASN A 500 -11.66 1.22 1.51
C ASN A 500 -11.49 0.52 2.85
N LEU A 501 -10.92 1.25 3.78
CA LEU A 501 -10.71 0.85 5.17
C LEU A 501 -11.76 1.57 6.05
N TYR A 502 -12.47 0.81 6.85
CA TYR A 502 -13.49 1.30 7.78
C TYR A 502 -13.11 0.89 9.20
N ILE A 503 -13.27 1.78 10.14
CA ILE A 503 -13.12 1.43 11.55
C ILE A 503 -14.26 0.52 11.99
N THR A 504 -13.99 -0.37 12.91
CA THR A 504 -15.03 -1.23 13.54
C THR A 504 -15.36 -0.67 14.91
N GLU A 505 -16.49 -1.06 15.49
CA GLU A 505 -16.83 -0.76 16.89
C GLU A 505 -15.70 -1.16 17.85
N LEU A 506 -15.09 -2.33 17.65
CA LEU A 506 -13.91 -2.76 18.40
C LEU A 506 -12.73 -1.80 18.21
N GLY A 507 -12.51 -1.34 16.98
CA GLY A 507 -11.48 -0.36 16.66
C GLY A 507 -11.70 0.98 17.35
N GLU A 508 -12.94 1.47 17.36
CA GLU A 508 -13.33 2.71 18.05
C GLU A 508 -13.10 2.60 19.57
N VAL A 509 -13.55 1.51 20.19
CA VAL A 509 -13.34 1.28 21.63
C VAL A 509 -11.85 1.29 21.97
N VAL A 510 -11.02 0.56 21.20
CA VAL A 510 -9.57 0.52 21.43
C VAL A 510 -8.94 1.90 21.17
N ASN A 511 -9.32 2.59 20.10
CA ASN A 511 -8.83 3.92 19.79
C ASN A 511 -9.14 4.93 20.89
N ASN A 512 -10.39 4.96 21.36
CA ASN A 512 -10.84 5.85 22.42
C ASN A 512 -10.11 5.59 23.75
N MET A 513 -9.94 4.31 24.15
CA MET A 513 -9.12 3.94 25.28
C MET A 513 -7.67 4.44 25.14
N MET A 514 -7.08 4.25 23.96
CA MET A 514 -5.71 4.71 23.70
C MET A 514 -5.62 6.23 23.73
N LYS A 515 -6.57 6.97 23.16
CA LYS A 515 -6.62 8.45 23.17
C LYS A 515 -6.76 8.99 24.60
N GLN A 516 -7.59 8.33 25.42
CA GLN A 516 -7.85 8.75 26.79
C GLN A 516 -6.68 8.48 27.75
N SER A 517 -6.12 7.27 27.69
CA SER A 517 -5.13 6.81 28.70
C SER A 517 -3.69 6.91 28.25
N PHE A 518 -3.44 6.93 26.92
CA PHE A 518 -2.11 6.92 26.33
C PHE A 518 -1.98 7.96 25.21
N PRO A 519 -2.35 9.24 25.46
CA PRO A 519 -2.38 10.26 24.41
C PRO A 519 -1.03 10.43 23.70
N SER A 520 0.09 10.33 24.40
CA SER A 520 1.43 10.40 23.81
C SER A 520 1.72 9.25 22.85
N ILE A 521 1.25 8.03 23.15
CA ILE A 521 1.50 6.85 22.29
C ILE A 521 0.76 6.93 20.98
N VAL A 522 -0.40 7.60 20.95
CA VAL A 522 -1.21 7.81 19.73
C VAL A 522 -0.99 9.18 19.11
N ASP A 523 -0.10 9.99 19.67
CA ASP A 523 0.26 11.28 19.08
C ASP A 523 1.14 11.08 17.85
N VAL A 524 0.77 11.76 16.75
CA VAL A 524 1.43 11.70 15.46
C VAL A 524 2.84 12.24 15.54
N ASN A 525 3.01 13.44 16.15
CA ASN A 525 4.31 14.11 16.25
C ASN A 525 5.26 13.35 17.17
N PHE A 526 4.74 12.84 18.30
CA PHE A 526 5.53 12.03 19.20
C PHE A 526 6.08 10.78 18.52
N THR A 527 5.22 10.06 17.78
CA THR A 527 5.64 8.84 17.08
C THR A 527 6.62 9.15 15.94
N ALA A 528 6.40 10.21 15.18
CA ALA A 528 7.34 10.67 14.15
C ALA A 528 8.70 11.06 14.72
N ASN A 529 8.71 11.81 15.83
CA ASN A 529 9.94 12.18 16.53
C ASN A 529 10.69 10.95 17.05
N MET A 530 9.99 9.97 17.60
CA MET A 530 10.59 8.71 18.05
C MET A 530 11.24 7.94 16.89
N GLU A 531 10.60 7.89 15.72
CA GLU A 531 11.22 7.30 14.52
C GLU A 531 12.46 8.07 14.08
N GLY A 532 12.44 9.42 14.20
CA GLY A 532 13.61 10.26 13.98
C GLY A 532 14.75 10.00 14.97
N LEU A 533 14.44 9.80 16.25
CA LEU A 533 15.44 9.44 17.26
C LEU A 533 16.08 8.08 16.97
N LEU A 534 15.29 7.09 16.53
CA LEU A 534 15.81 5.78 16.11
C LEU A 534 16.74 5.89 14.89
N ASP A 535 16.49 6.82 13.97
CA ASP A 535 17.41 7.09 12.87
C ASP A 535 18.70 7.76 13.36
N MET A 536 18.61 8.70 14.32
CA MET A 536 19.79 9.31 14.96
C MET A 536 20.64 8.28 15.72
N VAL A 537 20.03 7.26 16.33
CA VAL A 537 20.76 6.12 16.91
C VAL A 537 21.50 5.34 15.82
N ALA A 538 20.85 5.07 14.67
CA ALA A 538 21.50 4.39 13.56
C ALA A 538 22.67 5.18 12.97
N GLU A 539 22.65 6.50 13.06
CA GLU A 539 23.73 7.40 12.67
C GLU A 539 24.83 7.56 13.77
N GLY A 540 24.66 6.94 14.94
CA GLY A 540 25.57 7.05 16.07
C GLY A 540 25.56 8.40 16.81
N LYS A 541 24.51 9.22 16.57
CA LYS A 541 24.36 10.57 17.16
C LYS A 541 23.69 10.56 18.54
N VAL A 542 22.93 9.50 18.86
CA VAL A 542 22.19 9.35 20.13
C VAL A 542 22.43 7.96 20.67
N GLU A 543 22.63 7.85 21.99
CA GLU A 543 22.74 6.56 22.65
C GLU A 543 21.34 5.91 22.75
N TRP A 544 21.21 4.65 22.34
CA TRP A 544 19.94 3.97 22.29
C TRP A 544 19.27 3.79 23.68
N LYS A 545 20.05 3.58 24.73
CA LYS A 545 19.53 3.46 26.11
C LYS A 545 18.97 4.78 26.64
N GLU A 546 19.52 5.91 26.21
CA GLU A 546 18.98 7.23 26.55
C GLU A 546 17.56 7.41 26.03
N VAL A 547 17.29 6.94 24.80
CA VAL A 547 15.92 6.96 24.23
C VAL A 547 14.96 6.16 25.10
N ILE A 548 15.40 5.02 25.65
CA ILE A 548 14.56 4.18 26.51
C ILE A 548 14.36 4.81 27.88
N ARG A 549 15.44 5.37 28.50
CA ARG A 549 15.37 6.05 29.81
C ARG A 549 14.39 7.22 29.80
N ASN A 550 14.34 7.96 28.68
CA ASN A 550 13.45 9.11 28.55
C ASN A 550 12.00 8.70 28.23
N PHE A 551 11.77 7.48 27.72
CA PHE A 551 10.44 7.01 27.33
C PHE A 551 9.72 6.19 28.41
N TYR A 552 10.41 5.28 29.09
CA TYR A 552 9.77 4.27 29.92
C TYR A 552 9.06 4.82 31.16
N PRO A 553 9.61 5.81 31.94
CA PRO A 553 8.94 6.33 33.13
C PRO A 553 7.52 6.84 32.84
N ASP A 554 7.37 7.64 31.80
CA ASP A 554 6.07 8.20 31.39
C ASP A 554 5.08 7.12 30.97
N LEU A 555 5.56 6.09 30.25
CA LEU A 555 4.76 4.94 29.90
C LEU A 555 4.28 4.17 31.14
N ASP A 556 5.17 3.91 32.10
CA ASP A 556 4.86 3.14 33.32
C ASP A 556 3.85 3.89 34.20
N GLU A 557 4.01 5.21 34.33
CA GLU A 557 3.05 6.07 35.04
C GLU A 557 1.68 6.05 34.37
N ALA A 558 1.62 6.22 33.03
CA ALA A 558 0.39 6.17 32.28
C ALA A 558 -0.33 4.81 32.40
N VAL A 559 0.42 3.70 32.36
CA VAL A 559 -0.14 2.36 32.55
C VAL A 559 -0.73 2.19 33.95
N ARG A 560 0.00 2.57 35.01
CA ARG A 560 -0.47 2.48 36.40
C ARG A 560 -1.73 3.31 36.65
N LYS A 561 -1.83 4.48 36.01
CA LYS A 561 -3.03 5.32 36.05
C LYS A 561 -4.18 4.64 35.33
N ALA A 562 -3.96 4.15 34.12
CA ALA A 562 -4.96 3.48 33.31
C ALA A 562 -5.49 2.18 33.94
N GLU A 563 -4.63 1.42 34.65
CA GLU A 563 -5.06 0.22 35.39
C GLU A 563 -6.15 0.52 36.44
N LYS A 564 -6.07 1.72 37.06
CA LYS A 564 -7.00 2.17 38.12
C LYS A 564 -8.26 2.83 37.54
N GLU A 565 -8.10 3.65 36.51
CA GLU A 565 -9.16 4.55 36.03
C GLU A 565 -10.00 3.97 34.89
N LEU A 566 -9.47 3.02 34.10
CA LEU A 566 -10.19 2.48 32.98
C LEU A 566 -11.31 1.52 33.44
N GLU A 567 -12.50 1.79 32.97
CA GLU A 567 -13.64 0.88 33.11
C GLU A 567 -13.61 -0.26 32.09
N SER A 568 -14.25 -1.38 32.43
CA SER A 568 -14.39 -2.50 31.51
C SER A 568 -15.47 -2.22 30.48
N VAL A 569 -15.14 -2.27 29.23
CA VAL A 569 -16.08 -2.13 28.11
C VAL A 569 -16.46 -3.51 27.60
N LYS A 570 -17.75 -3.86 27.71
CA LYS A 570 -18.29 -5.08 27.09
C LYS A 570 -18.78 -4.71 25.69
N ILE A 571 -18.17 -5.29 24.69
CA ILE A 571 -18.69 -5.24 23.33
C ILE A 571 -19.75 -6.33 23.25
N GLU A 572 -20.99 -5.94 23.02
CA GLU A 572 -22.09 -6.87 22.85
C GLU A 572 -21.92 -7.63 21.53
N ASP A 573 -22.17 -8.94 21.59
CA ASP A 573 -22.17 -9.73 20.37
C ASP A 573 -23.42 -9.38 19.55
N GLU A 574 -23.29 -9.23 18.26
CA GLU A 574 -24.42 -8.96 17.33
C GLU A 574 -25.39 -10.16 17.36
N VAL A 575 -26.58 -9.95 17.93
CA VAL A 575 -27.61 -10.97 18.03
C VAL A 575 -28.29 -11.15 16.69
N THR A 576 -28.52 -12.41 16.29
CA THR A 576 -29.20 -12.75 15.04
C THR A 576 -30.57 -13.40 15.31
N ASP A 577 -31.39 -13.43 14.27
CA ASP A 577 -32.69 -14.12 14.30
C ASP A 577 -32.54 -15.67 14.24
N VAL A 578 -31.31 -16.17 14.08
CA VAL A 578 -31.05 -17.61 13.99
C VAL A 578 -31.10 -18.24 15.39
N ILE A 579 -32.03 -19.17 15.58
CA ILE A 579 -32.20 -19.86 16.84
C ILE A 579 -31.23 -21.03 16.94
N CYS A 580 -30.65 -21.22 18.11
CA CYS A 580 -29.84 -22.39 18.44
C CYS A 580 -30.73 -23.63 18.59
N GLU A 581 -30.49 -24.67 17.83
CA GLU A 581 -31.27 -25.92 17.84
C GLU A 581 -31.12 -26.72 19.13
N GLU A 582 -30.03 -26.49 19.88
CA GLU A 582 -29.76 -27.23 21.13
C GLU A 582 -30.39 -26.59 22.36
N CYS A 583 -30.50 -25.26 22.40
CA CYS A 583 -30.96 -24.56 23.62
C CYS A 583 -31.96 -23.44 23.38
N GLY A 584 -32.41 -23.19 22.16
CA GLY A 584 -33.47 -22.24 21.83
C GLY A 584 -33.08 -20.75 21.90
N ARG A 585 -31.84 -20.39 22.27
CA ARG A 585 -31.38 -19.00 22.34
C ARG A 585 -31.05 -18.47 20.95
N ASN A 586 -31.23 -17.19 20.72
CA ASN A 586 -30.78 -16.55 19.51
C ASN A 586 -29.25 -16.62 19.40
N MET A 587 -28.73 -17.05 18.23
CA MET A 587 -27.29 -17.14 18.01
C MET A 587 -26.72 -15.76 17.76
N VAL A 588 -25.46 -15.59 18.15
CA VAL A 588 -24.72 -14.34 17.97
C VAL A 588 -23.62 -14.50 16.93
N ILE A 589 -23.30 -13.42 16.22
CA ILE A 589 -22.20 -13.41 15.28
C ILE A 589 -20.89 -13.33 16.06
N LYS A 590 -20.09 -14.37 15.94
CA LYS A 590 -18.72 -14.39 16.44
C LYS A 590 -17.73 -14.52 15.28
N TYR A 591 -16.52 -14.17 15.59
CA TYR A 591 -15.46 -14.15 14.62
C TYR A 591 -14.37 -15.17 14.97
N GLY A 592 -14.14 -16.11 14.09
CA GLY A 592 -13.11 -17.15 14.21
C GLY A 592 -11.94 -16.95 13.23
N PRO A 593 -10.96 -17.86 13.23
CA PRO A 593 -9.81 -17.83 12.33
C PRO A 593 -10.19 -17.82 10.84
N HIS A 594 -11.37 -18.36 10.52
CA HIS A 594 -11.86 -18.50 9.13
C HIS A 594 -12.93 -17.47 8.73
N GLY A 595 -13.25 -16.50 9.61
CA GLY A 595 -14.26 -15.46 9.35
C GLY A 595 -15.40 -15.45 10.35
N LYS A 596 -16.52 -14.80 9.98
CA LYS A 596 -17.75 -14.77 10.77
C LYS A 596 -18.35 -16.18 10.89
N PHE A 597 -18.88 -16.50 12.08
CA PHE A 597 -19.68 -17.69 12.33
C PHE A 597 -20.74 -17.37 13.37
N LEU A 598 -21.81 -18.15 13.39
CA LEU A 598 -22.84 -18.05 14.41
C LEU A 598 -22.45 -18.95 15.59
N ALA A 599 -22.49 -18.40 16.79
CA ALA A 599 -22.25 -19.13 18.02
C ALA A 599 -23.42 -18.97 18.98
N CYS A 600 -23.68 -20.00 19.74
CA CYS A 600 -24.67 -19.91 20.83
C CYS A 600 -24.09 -19.06 21.98
N PRO A 601 -24.84 -18.05 22.48
CA PRO A 601 -24.40 -17.25 23.64
C PRO A 601 -24.38 -18.04 24.94
N GLY A 602 -24.94 -19.26 24.96
CA GLY A 602 -24.95 -20.16 26.13
C GLY A 602 -23.62 -20.88 26.38
N PHE A 603 -22.52 -20.51 25.72
CA PHE A 603 -21.21 -21.07 26.02
C PHE A 603 -20.77 -20.72 27.46
N PRO A 604 -20.21 -21.69 28.25
CA PRO A 604 -19.72 -23.03 27.86
C PRO A 604 -20.76 -24.18 27.89
N GLU A 605 -21.96 -23.96 28.40
CA GLU A 605 -22.99 -25.01 28.54
C GLU A 605 -23.49 -25.47 27.16
N CYS A 606 -23.74 -24.56 26.25
CA CYS A 606 -24.09 -24.85 24.87
C CYS A 606 -22.96 -24.41 23.93
N ARG A 607 -22.40 -25.36 23.20
CA ARG A 607 -21.25 -25.11 22.29
C ARG A 607 -21.63 -25.09 20.82
N ASN A 608 -22.92 -24.98 20.52
CA ASN A 608 -23.41 -25.03 19.15
C ASN A 608 -22.88 -23.85 18.33
N THR A 609 -22.38 -24.12 17.11
CA THR A 609 -21.90 -23.16 16.18
C THR A 609 -22.35 -23.46 14.75
N LYS A 610 -22.72 -22.43 13.98
CA LYS A 610 -23.13 -22.56 12.59
C LYS A 610 -22.27 -21.65 11.69
N PRO A 611 -22.08 -21.99 10.40
CA PRO A 611 -21.48 -21.07 9.45
C PRO A 611 -22.34 -19.81 9.32
N TYR A 612 -21.72 -18.64 9.34
CA TYR A 612 -22.40 -17.40 8.95
C TYR A 612 -22.50 -17.34 7.43
N LEU A 613 -23.74 -17.36 6.93
CA LEU A 613 -24.04 -17.30 5.49
C LEU A 613 -24.50 -15.88 5.14
N GLU A 614 -23.67 -15.17 4.42
CA GLU A 614 -23.97 -13.82 3.94
C GLU A 614 -24.99 -13.90 2.80
N LYS A 615 -26.24 -13.49 3.07
CA LYS A 615 -27.33 -13.46 2.11
C LYS A 615 -27.16 -12.30 1.13
N ILE A 616 -27.41 -12.53 -0.15
CA ILE A 616 -27.31 -11.48 -1.18
C ILE A 616 -28.68 -10.89 -1.58
N GLY A 617 -29.75 -11.32 -0.90
CA GLY A 617 -31.11 -10.86 -1.14
C GLY A 617 -31.66 -11.29 -2.52
N VAL A 618 -31.16 -12.38 -3.07
CA VAL A 618 -31.61 -12.95 -4.36
C VAL A 618 -32.14 -14.36 -4.11
N PRO A 619 -33.39 -14.67 -4.57
CA PRO A 619 -33.92 -16.01 -4.43
C PRO A 619 -33.16 -17.01 -5.32
N CYS A 620 -32.95 -18.22 -4.79
CA CYS A 620 -32.30 -19.28 -5.54
C CYS A 620 -33.16 -19.69 -6.76
N PRO A 621 -32.57 -19.71 -7.95
CA PRO A 621 -33.31 -20.08 -9.17
C PRO A 621 -33.86 -21.49 -9.17
N MET A 622 -33.31 -22.40 -8.35
CA MET A 622 -33.70 -23.78 -8.29
C MET A 622 -34.75 -24.08 -7.22
N CYS A 623 -34.66 -23.50 -6.03
CA CYS A 623 -35.56 -23.86 -4.92
C CYS A 623 -36.26 -22.67 -4.26
N GLY A 624 -35.99 -21.43 -4.70
CA GLY A 624 -36.61 -20.22 -4.17
C GLY A 624 -36.07 -19.70 -2.83
N LYS A 625 -35.22 -20.48 -2.10
CA LYS A 625 -34.54 -20.01 -0.88
C LYS A 625 -33.45 -19.01 -1.21
N GLU A 626 -32.85 -18.38 -0.20
CA GLU A 626 -31.86 -17.33 -0.41
C GLU A 626 -30.54 -17.85 -1.02
N VAL A 627 -29.99 -17.06 -1.95
CA VAL A 627 -28.61 -17.25 -2.40
C VAL A 627 -27.64 -16.58 -1.41
N VAL A 628 -26.58 -17.29 -1.08
CA VAL A 628 -25.57 -16.89 -0.08
C VAL A 628 -24.17 -16.94 -0.67
N ILE A 629 -23.29 -16.12 -0.10
CA ILE A 629 -21.85 -16.16 -0.43
C ILE A 629 -21.19 -17.31 0.32
N ARG A 630 -20.53 -18.18 -0.42
CA ARG A 630 -19.75 -19.32 0.09
C ARG A 630 -18.30 -19.23 -0.35
N LYS A 631 -17.42 -19.97 0.29
CA LYS A 631 -16.01 -20.08 -0.07
C LYS A 631 -15.63 -21.54 -0.32
N THR A 632 -14.86 -21.77 -1.38
CA THR A 632 -14.22 -23.06 -1.63
C THR A 632 -13.15 -23.36 -0.57
N LYS A 633 -12.69 -24.61 -0.46
CA LYS A 633 -11.54 -25.00 0.40
C LYS A 633 -10.27 -24.17 0.13
N LYS A 634 -10.10 -23.64 -1.10
CA LYS A 634 -9.00 -22.74 -1.50
C LYS A 634 -9.30 -21.25 -1.27
N GLY A 635 -10.41 -20.91 -0.59
CA GLY A 635 -10.79 -19.53 -0.24
C GLY A 635 -11.44 -18.70 -1.36
N ARG A 636 -11.70 -19.27 -2.56
CA ARG A 636 -12.37 -18.56 -3.65
C ARG A 636 -13.87 -18.43 -3.35
N LYS A 637 -14.41 -17.21 -3.43
CA LYS A 637 -15.84 -16.92 -3.26
C LYS A 637 -16.65 -17.47 -4.44
N TYR A 638 -17.86 -17.99 -4.14
CA TYR A 638 -18.89 -18.36 -5.09
C TYR A 638 -20.26 -18.11 -4.47
N TYR A 639 -21.30 -18.10 -5.29
CA TYR A 639 -22.69 -17.93 -4.87
C TYR A 639 -23.38 -19.29 -4.87
N GLY A 640 -23.98 -19.67 -3.76
CA GLY A 640 -24.65 -20.96 -3.63
C GLY A 640 -25.97 -20.82 -2.87
N CYS A 641 -26.83 -21.83 -2.91
CA CYS A 641 -28.06 -21.84 -2.15
C CYS A 641 -27.78 -22.00 -0.64
N GLU A 642 -28.56 -21.33 0.22
CA GLU A 642 -28.48 -21.55 1.67
C GLU A 642 -28.88 -22.98 2.04
N ASN A 643 -29.74 -23.61 1.26
CA ASN A 643 -30.22 -24.97 1.46
C ASN A 643 -29.29 -26.08 0.90
N ASN A 644 -28.01 -25.79 0.67
CA ASN A 644 -27.05 -26.82 0.29
C ASN A 644 -26.71 -27.69 1.53
N PRO A 645 -26.77 -29.05 1.47
CA PRO A 645 -26.65 -29.84 0.23
C PRO A 645 -27.95 -30.20 -0.51
N GLU A 646 -29.14 -29.97 0.06
CA GLU A 646 -30.42 -30.35 -0.59
C GLU A 646 -30.67 -29.60 -1.92
N CYS A 647 -30.08 -28.42 -2.07
CA CYS A 647 -30.07 -27.64 -3.31
C CYS A 647 -28.64 -27.36 -3.74
N GLU A 648 -28.24 -27.91 -4.88
CA GLU A 648 -26.88 -27.83 -5.40
C GLU A 648 -26.61 -26.56 -6.24
N PHE A 649 -27.49 -25.55 -6.18
CA PHE A 649 -27.29 -24.33 -6.94
C PHE A 649 -25.93 -23.69 -6.61
N MET A 650 -25.14 -23.44 -7.66
CA MET A 650 -23.84 -22.78 -7.57
C MET A 650 -23.58 -21.87 -8.78
N SER A 651 -23.08 -20.67 -8.52
CA SER A 651 -22.61 -19.75 -9.57
C SER A 651 -21.31 -19.06 -9.16
N TRP A 652 -20.42 -18.86 -10.12
CA TRP A 652 -19.20 -18.05 -9.94
C TRP A 652 -19.45 -16.55 -10.08
N GLN A 653 -20.57 -16.18 -10.70
CA GLN A 653 -21.01 -14.80 -10.89
C GLN A 653 -22.20 -14.53 -10.00
N LYS A 654 -22.37 -13.28 -9.58
CA LYS A 654 -23.47 -12.90 -8.72
C LYS A 654 -24.79 -13.01 -9.47
N PRO A 655 -25.76 -13.81 -9.01
CA PRO A 655 -27.10 -13.81 -9.59
C PRO A 655 -27.81 -12.49 -9.32
N SER A 656 -28.62 -12.04 -10.28
CA SER A 656 -29.46 -10.85 -10.18
C SER A 656 -30.88 -11.21 -9.74
N LYS A 657 -31.59 -10.25 -9.16
CA LYS A 657 -33.04 -10.34 -8.90
C LYS A 657 -33.85 -10.33 -10.19
N GLU A 658 -33.30 -9.77 -11.24
CA GLU A 658 -33.98 -9.64 -12.54
C GLU A 658 -33.98 -10.96 -13.29
N LYS A 659 -35.12 -11.26 -13.92
CA LYS A 659 -35.26 -12.40 -14.84
C LYS A 659 -35.00 -11.95 -16.25
N CYS A 660 -34.50 -12.88 -17.06
CA CYS A 660 -34.31 -12.63 -18.48
C CYS A 660 -35.66 -12.36 -19.17
N PRO A 661 -35.81 -11.24 -19.86
CA PRO A 661 -37.09 -10.92 -20.54
C PRO A 661 -37.41 -11.83 -21.73
N GLU A 662 -36.41 -12.49 -22.29
CA GLU A 662 -36.59 -13.36 -23.44
C GLU A 662 -36.94 -14.82 -23.07
N CYS A 663 -36.25 -15.39 -22.06
CA CYS A 663 -36.45 -16.81 -21.70
C CYS A 663 -36.99 -17.03 -20.29
N GLY A 664 -37.16 -15.95 -19.48
CA GLY A 664 -37.60 -16.05 -18.08
C GLY A 664 -36.58 -16.65 -17.12
N GLY A 665 -35.39 -17.04 -17.61
CA GLY A 665 -34.29 -17.56 -16.80
C GLY A 665 -33.65 -16.49 -15.88
N TYR A 666 -32.78 -16.91 -14.94
CA TYR A 666 -32.08 -15.96 -14.09
C TYR A 666 -30.93 -15.30 -14.84
N MET A 667 -30.59 -14.10 -14.39
CA MET A 667 -29.48 -13.32 -14.95
C MET A 667 -28.29 -13.26 -14.02
N LEU A 668 -27.11 -13.07 -14.59
CA LEU A 668 -25.82 -13.00 -13.89
C LEU A 668 -25.17 -11.64 -14.10
N GLU A 669 -24.66 -11.06 -13.02
CA GLU A 669 -23.89 -9.81 -13.07
C GLU A 669 -22.47 -10.08 -13.58
N LYS A 670 -22.08 -9.45 -14.70
CA LYS A 670 -20.76 -9.57 -15.33
C LYS A 670 -20.19 -8.18 -15.62
N GLY A 671 -19.49 -7.61 -14.65
CA GLY A 671 -19.06 -6.21 -14.68
C GLY A 671 -20.28 -5.28 -14.59
N ASN A 672 -20.45 -4.39 -15.56
CA ASN A 672 -21.61 -3.49 -15.68
C ASN A 672 -22.73 -4.03 -16.59
N LYS A 673 -22.74 -5.34 -16.84
CA LYS A 673 -23.74 -6.00 -17.68
C LYS A 673 -24.47 -7.09 -16.90
N LEU A 674 -25.76 -7.28 -17.24
CA LEU A 674 -26.55 -8.45 -16.88
C LEU A 674 -26.58 -9.38 -18.08
N VAL A 675 -26.21 -10.63 -17.86
CA VAL A 675 -26.15 -11.67 -18.90
C VAL A 675 -27.07 -12.81 -18.52
N CYS A 676 -27.89 -13.30 -19.45
CA CYS A 676 -28.69 -14.49 -19.19
C CYS A 676 -27.79 -15.68 -18.83
N ALA A 677 -28.20 -16.46 -17.83
CA ALA A 677 -27.45 -17.64 -17.40
C ALA A 677 -27.57 -18.80 -18.41
N ASP A 678 -28.60 -18.79 -19.24
CA ASP A 678 -28.74 -19.73 -20.37
C ASP A 678 -27.89 -19.23 -21.55
N GLU A 679 -26.80 -19.95 -21.84
CA GLU A 679 -25.88 -19.61 -22.93
C GLU A 679 -26.56 -19.65 -24.31
N LYS A 680 -27.65 -20.41 -24.43
CA LYS A 680 -28.41 -20.51 -25.72
C LYS A 680 -29.28 -19.28 -25.95
N CYS A 681 -29.74 -18.63 -24.87
CA CYS A 681 -30.54 -17.41 -24.98
C CYS A 681 -29.68 -16.20 -25.39
N GLY A 682 -28.47 -16.07 -24.84
CA GLY A 682 -27.51 -15.03 -25.22
C GLY A 682 -27.91 -13.59 -24.90
N TYR A 683 -29.03 -13.35 -24.20
CA TYR A 683 -29.51 -12.01 -23.87
C TYR A 683 -28.53 -11.27 -22.93
N VAL A 684 -28.22 -10.02 -23.28
CA VAL A 684 -27.33 -9.14 -22.50
C VAL A 684 -27.93 -7.75 -22.43
N THR A 685 -27.98 -7.17 -21.23
CA THR A 685 -28.37 -5.76 -21.00
C THR A 685 -27.35 -5.06 -20.10
N VAL A 686 -27.41 -3.74 -20.04
CA VAL A 686 -26.56 -2.95 -19.15
C VAL A 686 -27.21 -2.88 -17.77
N LEU A 687 -26.40 -3.04 -16.71
CA LEU A 687 -26.85 -2.89 -15.32
C LEU A 687 -27.19 -1.42 -15.07
N ASP A 688 -28.45 -1.12 -14.81
CA ASP A 688 -28.90 0.24 -14.53
C ASP A 688 -28.54 0.60 -13.09
N GLN A 689 -27.50 1.42 -12.90
CA GLN A 689 -26.97 1.82 -11.56
C GLN A 689 -27.95 2.67 -10.72
N LYS A 690 -29.14 2.98 -11.23
CA LYS A 690 -30.15 3.81 -10.54
C LYS A 690 -31.15 3.05 -9.67
N LYS A 691 -30.99 1.70 -9.51
CA LYS A 691 -31.93 0.83 -8.75
C LYS A 691 -31.28 0.02 -7.62
N GLN A 692 -30.18 0.53 -7.05
CA GLN A 692 -29.63 -0.04 -5.79
C GLN A 692 -29.87 0.90 -4.64
#